data_9318584993d2f3713a79961e49243a52
#
_entry.id   9318584993d2f3713a79961e49243a52
#
_cell.length_a   1.000
_cell.length_b   1.000
_cell.length_c   1.000
_cell.angle_alpha   90.00
_cell.angle_beta   90.00
_cell.angle_gamma   90.00
#
_symmetry.space_group_name_H-M   'P 1'
#
loop_
_entity.id
_entity.type
_entity.pdbx_description
1 polymer ?
#
loop_
_entity_poly.entity_id
_entity_poly.type
_entity_poly.pdbx_seq_one_letter_code
_entity_poly.pdbx_strand_id
1 'polypeptide(L)'
;MKKLIIAVIGFFVTVAGLAQTDISGTVTDKSGEPIPGANIIIAGSTSGTTSDFDGNYQFTTDLTGSKILRASYLGFATMDMPIELNGTALTINFVLQEGGQLLDEVVLTASSTFRSQKQAPLSISSKKMADITKLSANSQADILRDVPGITAEGGGGETATNLFVRGLPSGGQYVFNPLQYDGMPLMSTFGLNSSAHDVYARPDIGFKGVEFVRGGAAVLYGAGSVAGIINYTSKTGDTDDGNIINVEWGSRGRLKTDFYTGGQLGGEDSNTFYAFTGFVRKDDGPIETGLSTRGVQFRGNIKKRFENGSFTVHAQYIDDKAQFFLPLPLEGGSRERLAGNDGDDVEQLLTGELAETSFLTPGGVYKSPIEDGVYTKGGYLMGDFIYNLSDNLRFKSKIKYANYEHNFALYVGGNGDFGNPITLSDYVSEVAPGNTGFNATYQGGSGDQISNSDLVVENLHVDRLRPMTDYSGEANLIFNSENGYHTFTLGTFLARTEAEDVNYQYRVLSEFNNNPRLVNLSYTDAGGGNVIYSTGGIYNRIGMTSNRFLTQSRTAFYLTDEMVFDRWRFDVGLRIESTNGVFNDGAIEESTVYDNTELSDNLRNVRFANGSFTTAEINATDWALSLAGLYELTDVTNLYANFSRGFFFPQQRGFAPTPGIRESNYEAETILQGELGAKFGTSNFSGSVAGYFVRLNDRIRIDQAIVNGNLVDQGRSEQSTSTIGLEGTWSYRFTDFFNVNGTVTYQNHEIKTNETT
;
A
#
# COMPACT_ATOMS: atom_id res chain seq x y z
N MET A 1 -62.17 57.75 -19.14
CA MET A 1 -61.27 56.88 -19.83
C MET A 1 -60.04 56.37 -18.99
N LYS A 2 -59.85 56.81 -17.72
CA LYS A 2 -58.75 56.31 -16.85
C LYS A 2 -59.13 55.14 -15.94
N LYS A 3 -60.41 54.71 -15.88
CA LYS A 3 -60.84 53.54 -15.08
C LYS A 3 -61.07 52.25 -15.89
N LEU A 4 -60.91 52.29 -17.23
CA LEU A 4 -61.07 51.12 -18.09
C LEU A 4 -59.72 50.49 -18.46
N ILE A 5 -58.61 51.16 -18.24
CA ILE A 5 -57.23 50.65 -18.55
C ILE A 5 -56.68 49.80 -17.40
N ILE A 6 -57.14 50.00 -16.18
CA ILE A 6 -56.72 49.20 -15.01
C ILE A 6 -57.38 47.82 -14.94
N ALA A 7 -58.55 47.64 -15.59
CA ALA A 7 -59.25 46.35 -15.64
C ALA A 7 -58.73 45.38 -16.72
N VAL A 8 -57.99 45.87 -17.70
CA VAL A 8 -57.45 45.05 -18.79
C VAL A 8 -56.00 44.56 -18.49
N ILE A 9 -55.28 45.26 -17.60
CA ILE A 9 -53.93 44.79 -17.15
C ILE A 9 -54.02 43.73 -16.04
N GLY A 10 -55.20 43.64 -15.35
CA GLY A 10 -55.44 42.63 -14.29
C GLY A 10 -55.82 41.23 -14.80
N PHE A 11 -55.99 41.01 -16.11
CA PHE A 11 -56.52 39.75 -16.67
C PHE A 11 -55.48 38.93 -17.45
N PHE A 12 -54.19 39.33 -17.48
CA PHE A 12 -53.11 38.60 -18.14
C PHE A 12 -51.96 38.20 -17.23
N VAL A 13 -52.14 38.14 -15.90
CA VAL A 13 -51.31 37.34 -15.03
C VAL A 13 -51.99 35.99 -14.86
N THR A 14 -52.02 35.19 -15.90
CA THR A 14 -52.13 33.74 -15.75
C THR A 14 -50.85 33.28 -15.03
N VAL A 15 -50.99 32.99 -13.76
CA VAL A 15 -50.02 32.18 -13.00
C VAL A 15 -49.86 30.87 -13.80
N ALA A 16 -48.80 30.75 -14.55
CA ALA A 16 -48.28 29.45 -14.96
C ALA A 16 -47.91 28.75 -13.64
N GLY A 17 -48.84 28.03 -13.05
CA GLY A 17 -48.58 27.09 -11.99
C GLY A 17 -47.60 26.09 -12.59
N LEU A 18 -46.34 26.15 -12.22
CA LEU A 18 -45.39 25.08 -12.46
C LEU A 18 -46.00 23.84 -11.84
N ALA A 19 -46.43 22.88 -12.65
CA ALA A 19 -47.00 21.62 -12.17
C ALA A 19 -45.87 20.82 -11.57
N GLN A 20 -45.65 20.95 -10.28
CA GLN A 20 -44.71 20.15 -9.53
C GLN A 20 -45.17 18.69 -9.50
N THR A 21 -44.31 17.76 -9.82
CA THR A 21 -44.62 16.32 -9.80
C THR A 21 -43.98 15.70 -8.55
N ASP A 22 -44.79 15.12 -7.69
CA ASP A 22 -44.30 14.31 -6.56
C ASP A 22 -44.00 12.90 -7.04
N ILE A 23 -42.78 12.41 -6.77
CA ILE A 23 -42.35 11.06 -7.08
C ILE A 23 -42.01 10.33 -5.78
N SER A 24 -42.62 9.16 -5.59
CA SER A 24 -42.42 8.32 -4.41
C SER A 24 -42.34 6.84 -4.78
N GLY A 25 -41.89 6.00 -3.88
CA GLY A 25 -41.84 4.55 -4.07
C GLY A 25 -40.92 3.85 -3.09
N THR A 26 -40.63 2.60 -3.38
CA THR A 26 -39.72 1.75 -2.59
C THR A 26 -38.58 1.20 -3.45
N VAL A 27 -37.45 0.96 -2.82
CA VAL A 27 -36.33 0.24 -3.42
C VAL A 27 -36.05 -1.00 -2.59
N THR A 28 -36.17 -2.17 -3.21
CA THR A 28 -35.93 -3.46 -2.56
C THR A 28 -34.99 -4.32 -3.42
N ASP A 29 -34.43 -5.37 -2.84
CA ASP A 29 -33.77 -6.44 -3.57
C ASP A 29 -34.79 -7.49 -4.10
N LYS A 30 -34.29 -8.56 -4.77
CA LYS A 30 -35.13 -9.67 -5.25
C LYS A 30 -35.81 -10.47 -4.13
N SER A 31 -35.27 -10.47 -2.92
CA SER A 31 -35.86 -11.15 -1.76
C SER A 31 -36.91 -10.32 -1.06
N GLY A 32 -37.07 -9.05 -1.49
CA GLY A 32 -37.99 -8.09 -0.89
C GLY A 32 -37.41 -7.32 0.29
N GLU A 33 -36.09 -7.50 0.58
CA GLU A 33 -35.41 -6.74 1.60
C GLU A 33 -35.22 -5.29 1.14
N PRO A 34 -35.51 -4.28 2.00
CA PRO A 34 -35.35 -2.88 1.64
C PRO A 34 -33.87 -2.54 1.41
N ILE A 35 -33.60 -1.67 0.42
CA ILE A 35 -32.25 -1.17 0.11
C ILE A 35 -32.16 0.30 0.58
N PRO A 36 -31.62 0.58 1.76
CA PRO A 36 -31.45 1.94 2.26
C PRO A 36 -30.26 2.65 1.58
N GLY A 37 -30.44 3.96 1.31
CA GLY A 37 -29.39 4.76 0.69
C GLY A 37 -29.23 4.54 -0.82
N ALA A 38 -30.15 3.83 -1.47
CA ALA A 38 -30.19 3.77 -2.93
C ALA A 38 -30.42 5.17 -3.49
N ASN A 39 -29.67 5.55 -4.51
CA ASN A 39 -29.77 6.84 -5.17
C ASN A 39 -30.84 6.79 -6.25
N ILE A 40 -31.85 7.65 -6.17
CA ILE A 40 -32.94 7.77 -7.12
C ILE A 40 -32.88 9.16 -7.76
N ILE A 41 -32.58 9.22 -9.05
CA ILE A 41 -32.41 10.48 -9.78
C ILE A 41 -33.18 10.45 -11.11
N ILE A 42 -33.59 11.62 -11.59
CA ILE A 42 -34.02 11.78 -12.96
C ILE A 42 -32.75 11.90 -13.82
N ALA A 43 -32.54 10.93 -14.72
CA ALA A 43 -31.34 10.86 -15.55
C ALA A 43 -31.13 12.16 -16.34
N GLY A 44 -29.88 12.68 -16.29
CA GLY A 44 -29.54 13.96 -16.91
C GLY A 44 -29.99 15.20 -16.12
N SER A 45 -30.36 15.08 -14.86
CA SER A 45 -30.71 16.20 -13.99
C SER A 45 -30.13 16.03 -12.57
N THR A 46 -30.20 17.07 -11.76
CA THR A 46 -29.86 17.02 -10.33
C THR A 46 -31.07 16.71 -9.44
N SER A 47 -32.24 16.50 -10.02
CA SER A 47 -33.48 16.22 -9.30
C SER A 47 -33.52 14.75 -8.88
N GLY A 48 -33.52 14.49 -7.57
CA GLY A 48 -33.54 13.14 -7.02
C GLY A 48 -33.41 13.12 -5.50
N THR A 49 -33.34 11.92 -4.94
CA THR A 49 -33.23 11.66 -3.49
C THR A 49 -32.53 10.33 -3.25
N THR A 50 -32.38 9.95 -1.98
CA THR A 50 -31.95 8.60 -1.57
C THR A 50 -33.07 7.90 -0.81
N SER A 51 -33.14 6.57 -0.88
CA SER A 51 -34.05 5.78 -0.07
C SER A 51 -33.71 5.84 1.41
N ASP A 52 -34.76 5.80 2.26
CA ASP A 52 -34.61 5.70 3.72
C ASP A 52 -34.32 4.25 4.18
N PHE A 53 -34.31 4.01 5.50
CA PHE A 53 -33.97 2.69 6.07
C PHE A 53 -35.00 1.59 5.71
N ASP A 54 -36.24 1.95 5.40
CA ASP A 54 -37.28 1.02 4.97
C ASP A 54 -37.31 0.91 3.42
N GLY A 55 -36.31 1.47 2.74
CA GLY A 55 -36.24 1.51 1.30
C GLY A 55 -37.19 2.50 0.63
N ASN A 56 -37.93 3.32 1.38
CA ASN A 56 -38.87 4.29 0.81
C ASN A 56 -38.11 5.52 0.32
N TYR A 57 -38.61 6.15 -0.73
CA TYR A 57 -38.10 7.41 -1.22
C TYR A 57 -39.22 8.36 -1.64
N GLN A 58 -38.99 9.65 -1.52
CA GLN A 58 -39.90 10.70 -2.00
C GLN A 58 -39.11 11.96 -2.35
N PHE A 59 -39.43 12.59 -3.46
CA PHE A 59 -38.93 13.90 -3.84
C PHE A 59 -39.90 14.57 -4.83
N THR A 60 -39.75 15.89 -5.00
CA THR A 60 -40.55 16.71 -5.90
C THR A 60 -39.69 17.28 -7.01
N THR A 61 -40.20 17.38 -8.22
CA THR A 61 -39.52 17.94 -9.37
C THR A 61 -40.37 18.88 -10.18
N ASP A 62 -39.75 19.92 -10.73
CA ASP A 62 -40.41 20.88 -11.66
C ASP A 62 -40.19 20.47 -13.13
N LEU A 63 -39.48 19.37 -13.39
CA LEU A 63 -39.26 18.84 -14.72
C LEU A 63 -40.57 18.33 -15.33
N THR A 64 -40.70 18.41 -16.65
CA THR A 64 -41.90 17.97 -17.39
C THR A 64 -41.51 17.10 -18.58
N GLY A 65 -42.50 16.31 -19.08
CA GLY A 65 -42.37 15.43 -20.25
C GLY A 65 -41.73 14.08 -19.93
N SER A 66 -41.43 13.33 -20.98
CA SER A 66 -40.82 12.00 -20.87
C SER A 66 -39.39 12.07 -20.34
N LYS A 67 -39.16 11.38 -19.24
CA LYS A 67 -37.88 11.29 -18.53
C LYS A 67 -37.57 9.84 -18.17
N ILE A 68 -36.35 9.59 -17.72
CA ILE A 68 -35.94 8.31 -17.14
C ILE A 68 -35.67 8.52 -15.66
N LEU A 69 -36.38 7.80 -14.80
CA LEU A 69 -36.07 7.71 -13.39
C LEU A 69 -35.13 6.54 -13.17
N ARG A 70 -33.98 6.82 -12.59
CA ARG A 70 -32.89 5.88 -12.38
C ARG A 70 -32.71 5.59 -10.91
N ALA A 71 -32.74 4.30 -10.55
CA ALA A 71 -32.35 3.83 -9.24
C ALA A 71 -31.00 3.11 -9.31
N SER A 72 -30.08 3.44 -8.41
CA SER A 72 -28.77 2.82 -8.33
C SER A 72 -28.35 2.65 -6.87
N TYR A 73 -27.70 1.53 -6.56
CA TYR A 73 -27.16 1.26 -5.24
C TYR A 73 -25.87 0.43 -5.37
N LEU A 74 -24.96 0.63 -4.43
CA LEU A 74 -23.66 -0.07 -4.45
C LEU A 74 -23.86 -1.60 -4.37
N GLY A 75 -23.34 -2.31 -5.34
CA GLY A 75 -23.49 -3.76 -5.43
C GLY A 75 -24.73 -4.24 -6.17
N PHE A 76 -25.55 -3.34 -6.67
CA PHE A 76 -26.76 -3.65 -7.45
C PHE A 76 -26.70 -3.10 -8.86
N ALA A 77 -27.30 -3.80 -9.82
CA ALA A 77 -27.44 -3.31 -11.18
C ALA A 77 -28.34 -2.07 -11.19
N THR A 78 -27.88 -1.00 -11.86
CA THR A 78 -28.68 0.21 -12.05
C THR A 78 -29.95 -0.12 -12.82
N MET A 79 -31.10 0.39 -12.39
CA MET A 79 -32.39 0.19 -13.01
C MET A 79 -32.97 1.52 -13.49
N ASP A 80 -33.32 1.56 -14.78
CA ASP A 80 -33.91 2.72 -15.46
C ASP A 80 -35.39 2.47 -15.71
N MET A 81 -36.25 3.42 -15.33
CA MET A 81 -37.69 3.40 -15.52
C MET A 81 -38.12 4.63 -16.34
N PRO A 82 -38.72 4.46 -17.52
CA PRO A 82 -39.30 5.59 -18.23
C PRO A 82 -40.53 6.12 -17.49
N ILE A 83 -40.61 7.42 -17.30
CA ILE A 83 -41.68 8.14 -16.60
C ILE A 83 -42.15 9.31 -17.42
N GLU A 84 -43.44 9.70 -17.22
CA GLU A 84 -44.02 10.89 -17.82
C GLU A 84 -44.38 11.90 -16.74
N LEU A 85 -43.68 13.04 -16.72
CA LEU A 85 -43.87 14.10 -15.75
C LEU A 85 -44.89 15.12 -16.27
N ASN A 86 -46.09 15.06 -15.70
CA ASN A 86 -47.25 15.90 -16.12
C ASN A 86 -47.95 16.62 -14.95
N GLY A 87 -47.28 16.68 -13.78
CA GLY A 87 -47.84 17.27 -12.57
C GLY A 87 -48.71 16.32 -11.72
N THR A 88 -48.87 15.07 -12.14
CA THR A 88 -49.57 14.03 -11.38
C THR A 88 -48.55 13.25 -10.54
N ALA A 89 -48.87 13.04 -9.25
CA ALA A 89 -48.01 12.24 -8.35
C ALA A 89 -47.77 10.81 -8.93
N LEU A 90 -46.52 10.36 -8.91
CA LEU A 90 -46.08 9.06 -9.40
C LEU A 90 -45.59 8.20 -8.24
N THR A 91 -46.01 6.94 -8.20
CA THR A 91 -45.47 5.94 -7.28
C THR A 91 -44.76 4.86 -8.11
N ILE A 92 -43.43 4.70 -7.91
CA ILE A 92 -42.59 3.80 -8.69
C ILE A 92 -41.75 2.99 -7.73
N ASN A 93 -41.85 1.65 -7.80
CA ASN A 93 -41.08 0.75 -6.96
C ASN A 93 -39.94 0.12 -7.82
N PHE A 94 -38.73 0.10 -7.27
CA PHE A 94 -37.59 -0.53 -7.86
C PHE A 94 -37.28 -1.84 -7.14
N VAL A 95 -37.05 -2.91 -7.90
CA VAL A 95 -36.50 -4.17 -7.41
C VAL A 95 -35.12 -4.31 -8.02
N LEU A 96 -34.10 -3.89 -7.30
CA LEU A 96 -32.73 -3.95 -7.78
C LEU A 96 -32.21 -5.39 -7.72
N GLN A 97 -31.46 -5.78 -8.72
CA GLN A 97 -30.79 -7.06 -8.77
C GLN A 97 -29.34 -6.87 -8.36
N GLU A 98 -28.80 -7.78 -7.53
CA GLU A 98 -27.37 -7.75 -7.24
C GLU A 98 -26.59 -7.72 -8.55
N GLY A 99 -25.86 -6.66 -8.75
CA GLY A 99 -25.09 -6.41 -9.96
C GLY A 99 -23.74 -7.07 -9.85
N GLY A 100 -23.54 -8.19 -10.53
CA GLY A 100 -22.22 -8.79 -10.72
C GLY A 100 -21.38 -8.08 -11.79
N GLN A 101 -21.62 -6.81 -12.09
CA GLN A 101 -20.86 -6.10 -13.13
C GLN A 101 -19.70 -5.32 -12.49
N LEU A 102 -18.49 -5.75 -12.79
CA LEU A 102 -17.22 -5.12 -12.38
C LEU A 102 -17.12 -3.61 -12.63
N LEU A 103 -17.89 -3.06 -13.58
CA LEU A 103 -17.77 -1.66 -14.02
C LEU A 103 -18.87 -0.73 -13.49
N ASP A 104 -19.88 -1.25 -12.81
CA ASP A 104 -20.94 -0.42 -12.21
C ASP A 104 -20.63 -0.01 -10.76
N GLU A 105 -19.51 -0.49 -10.19
CA GLU A 105 -19.07 -0.09 -8.87
C GLU A 105 -18.71 1.40 -8.82
N VAL A 106 -19.16 2.08 -7.77
CA VAL A 106 -18.85 3.49 -7.53
C VAL A 106 -17.38 3.60 -7.12
N VAL A 107 -16.65 4.47 -7.80
CA VAL A 107 -15.27 4.79 -7.49
C VAL A 107 -15.22 5.94 -6.49
N LEU A 108 -14.50 5.72 -5.40
CA LEU A 108 -14.28 6.71 -4.34
C LEU A 108 -12.89 7.37 -4.43
N THR A 109 -11.97 6.71 -5.14
CA THR A 109 -10.57 7.13 -5.27
C THR A 109 -10.35 7.89 -6.58
N ALA A 110 -9.50 8.91 -6.56
CA ALA A 110 -9.14 9.71 -7.74
C ALA A 110 -10.29 10.48 -8.41
N SER A 111 -11.32 10.85 -7.64
CA SER A 111 -12.42 11.70 -8.12
C SER A 111 -12.99 12.51 -6.97
N SER A 112 -13.43 13.74 -7.25
CA SER A 112 -14.16 14.60 -6.31
C SER A 112 -15.66 14.28 -6.30
N THR A 113 -16.15 13.66 -7.39
CA THR A 113 -17.54 13.26 -7.60
C THR A 113 -17.70 11.74 -7.55
N PHE A 114 -18.89 11.29 -7.17
CA PHE A 114 -19.23 9.86 -7.27
C PHE A 114 -19.46 9.48 -8.73
N ARG A 115 -18.73 8.49 -9.21
CA ARG A 115 -18.89 7.92 -10.55
C ARG A 115 -18.62 6.43 -10.56
N SER A 116 -19.18 5.70 -11.53
CA SER A 116 -18.87 4.30 -11.71
C SER A 116 -17.51 4.12 -12.38
N GLN A 117 -16.90 2.94 -12.24
CA GLN A 117 -15.67 2.59 -12.97
C GLN A 117 -15.83 2.78 -14.48
N LYS A 118 -17.03 2.48 -15.03
CA LYS A 118 -17.37 2.67 -16.44
C LYS A 118 -17.23 4.13 -16.89
N GLN A 119 -17.55 5.08 -16.00
CA GLN A 119 -17.53 6.53 -16.29
C GLN A 119 -16.21 7.21 -15.96
N ALA A 120 -15.27 6.52 -15.34
CA ALA A 120 -13.95 7.08 -15.03
C ALA A 120 -13.03 7.01 -16.25
N PRO A 121 -12.35 8.11 -16.67
CA PRO A 121 -11.44 8.12 -17.81
C PRO A 121 -10.04 7.57 -17.45
N LEU A 122 -10.00 6.54 -16.62
CA LEU A 122 -8.81 5.91 -16.05
C LEU A 122 -9.00 4.39 -15.95
N SER A 123 -7.92 3.62 -15.93
CA SER A 123 -7.95 2.20 -15.57
C SER A 123 -8.11 2.04 -14.07
N ILE A 124 -9.23 1.50 -13.66
CA ILE A 124 -9.55 1.24 -12.24
C ILE A 124 -9.98 -0.22 -12.10
N SER A 125 -9.48 -0.88 -11.07
CA SER A 125 -9.96 -2.18 -10.62
C SER A 125 -10.39 -2.08 -9.18
N SER A 126 -11.43 -2.79 -8.78
CA SER A 126 -11.88 -2.89 -7.39
C SER A 126 -12.06 -4.34 -6.99
N LYS A 127 -11.94 -4.62 -5.70
CA LYS A 127 -12.27 -5.90 -5.09
C LYS A 127 -13.03 -5.67 -3.80
N LYS A 128 -14.16 -6.36 -3.65
CA LYS A 128 -14.92 -6.35 -2.40
C LYS A 128 -14.18 -7.17 -1.34
N MET A 129 -14.29 -6.78 -0.08
CA MET A 129 -13.66 -7.53 1.02
C MET A 129 -14.19 -8.96 1.12
N ALA A 130 -15.45 -9.19 0.78
CA ALA A 130 -16.03 -10.55 0.73
C ALA A 130 -15.31 -11.47 -0.26
N ASP A 131 -14.81 -10.95 -1.38
CA ASP A 131 -14.06 -11.73 -2.37
C ASP A 131 -12.60 -11.91 -1.92
N ILE A 132 -12.00 -10.90 -1.32
CA ILE A 132 -10.65 -10.99 -0.71
C ILE A 132 -10.63 -12.05 0.39
N THR A 133 -11.67 -12.10 1.24
CA THR A 133 -11.77 -13.11 2.30
C THR A 133 -11.83 -14.55 1.76
N LYS A 134 -12.46 -14.75 0.59
CA LYS A 134 -12.48 -16.08 -0.07
C LYS A 134 -11.12 -16.54 -0.58
N LEU A 135 -10.19 -15.60 -0.83
CA LEU A 135 -8.84 -15.91 -1.29
C LEU A 135 -7.94 -16.45 -0.16
N SER A 136 -8.33 -16.32 1.11
CA SER A 136 -7.46 -16.53 2.27
C SER A 136 -6.09 -15.85 2.12
N ALA A 137 -6.12 -14.63 1.62
CA ALA A 137 -4.91 -13.88 1.29
C ALA A 137 -4.06 -13.62 2.55
N ASN A 138 -2.79 -13.97 2.49
CA ASN A 138 -1.82 -13.76 3.57
C ASN A 138 -1.07 -12.45 3.43
N SER A 139 -0.94 -11.97 2.19
CA SER A 139 -0.15 -10.78 1.85
C SER A 139 -0.93 -9.85 0.92
N GLN A 140 -0.44 -8.64 0.80
CA GLN A 140 -0.91 -7.70 -0.22
C GLN A 140 -0.66 -8.23 -1.64
N ALA A 141 0.40 -9.02 -1.84
CA ALA A 141 0.68 -9.66 -3.13
C ALA A 141 -0.45 -10.59 -3.58
N ASP A 142 -1.02 -11.37 -2.65
CA ASP A 142 -2.13 -12.28 -2.96
C ASP A 142 -3.38 -11.53 -3.41
N ILE A 143 -3.63 -10.34 -2.84
CA ILE A 143 -4.76 -9.48 -3.20
C ILE A 143 -4.55 -8.85 -4.59
N LEU A 144 -3.30 -8.52 -4.95
CA LEU A 144 -2.95 -7.76 -6.15
C LEU A 144 -2.63 -8.62 -7.37
N ARG A 145 -2.35 -9.91 -7.18
CA ARG A 145 -1.81 -10.79 -8.21
C ARG A 145 -2.63 -10.87 -9.51
N ASP A 146 -3.93 -10.71 -9.42
CA ASP A 146 -4.85 -10.75 -10.56
C ASP A 146 -5.32 -9.37 -11.05
N VAL A 147 -4.69 -8.29 -10.56
CA VAL A 147 -4.95 -6.93 -11.06
C VAL A 147 -4.09 -6.70 -12.31
N PRO A 148 -4.70 -6.42 -13.49
CA PRO A 148 -3.93 -6.25 -14.72
C PRO A 148 -2.97 -5.06 -14.64
N GLY A 149 -1.84 -5.18 -15.31
CA GLY A 149 -0.78 -4.17 -15.28
C GLY A 149 0.03 -4.13 -13.98
N ILE A 150 -0.27 -5.00 -13.02
CA ILE A 150 0.47 -5.14 -11.76
C ILE A 150 1.13 -6.52 -11.71
N THR A 151 2.43 -6.55 -11.44
CA THR A 151 3.13 -7.74 -10.99
C THR A 151 3.38 -7.57 -9.49
N ALA A 152 2.77 -8.42 -8.68
CA ALA A 152 2.91 -8.40 -7.24
C ALA A 152 3.66 -9.66 -6.79
N GLU A 153 4.80 -9.45 -6.14
CA GLU A 153 5.66 -10.50 -5.61
C GLU A 153 5.63 -10.43 -4.08
N GLY A 154 5.34 -11.54 -3.43
CA GLY A 154 5.53 -11.65 -2.00
C GLY A 154 7.03 -11.53 -1.69
N GLY A 155 7.41 -10.59 -0.85
CA GLY A 155 8.80 -10.27 -0.54
C GLY A 155 9.53 -11.28 0.36
N GLY A 156 9.14 -12.55 0.37
CA GLY A 156 9.69 -13.57 1.26
C GLY A 156 8.82 -13.85 2.48
N GLY A 157 7.52 -13.53 2.41
CA GLY A 157 6.58 -13.76 3.50
C GLY A 157 5.28 -13.02 3.31
N GLU A 158 4.61 -12.71 4.41
CA GLU A 158 3.30 -12.05 4.41
C GLU A 158 3.38 -10.53 4.24
N THR A 159 4.56 -9.96 4.29
CA THR A 159 4.82 -8.51 4.26
C THR A 159 5.92 -8.17 3.29
N ALA A 160 6.14 -6.89 3.11
CA ALA A 160 7.17 -6.38 2.23
C ALA A 160 6.96 -6.78 0.75
N THR A 161 5.71 -6.67 0.32
CA THR A 161 5.30 -6.96 -1.06
C THR A 161 6.00 -6.03 -2.05
N ASN A 162 6.64 -6.60 -3.06
CA ASN A 162 7.17 -5.87 -4.20
C ASN A 162 6.09 -5.65 -5.24
N LEU A 163 5.91 -4.41 -5.69
CA LEU A 163 4.94 -4.04 -6.70
C LEU A 163 5.62 -3.43 -7.92
N PHE A 164 5.32 -3.98 -9.08
CA PHE A 164 5.72 -3.44 -10.38
C PHE A 164 4.47 -3.08 -11.15
N VAL A 165 4.21 -1.80 -11.33
CA VAL A 165 3.02 -1.33 -12.03
C VAL A 165 3.41 -0.83 -13.39
N ARG A 166 2.90 -1.47 -14.46
CA ARG A 166 3.18 -1.12 -15.85
C ARG A 166 4.68 -1.00 -16.15
N GLY A 167 5.48 -1.91 -15.58
CA GLY A 167 6.93 -1.93 -15.73
C GLY A 167 7.69 -0.92 -14.89
N LEU A 168 7.03 -0.05 -14.13
CA LEU A 168 7.72 0.82 -13.18
C LEU A 168 8.33 -0.03 -12.07
N PRO A 169 9.62 0.12 -11.81
CA PRO A 169 10.32 -0.71 -10.84
C PRO A 169 9.90 -0.39 -9.42
N SER A 170 9.71 -1.41 -8.61
CA SER A 170 9.30 -1.29 -7.22
C SER A 170 10.28 -0.47 -6.36
N GLY A 171 11.57 -0.60 -6.59
CA GLY A 171 12.68 0.20 -5.99
C GLY A 171 12.70 0.36 -4.48
N GLY A 172 11.86 -0.32 -3.75
CA GLY A 172 11.58 -0.17 -2.32
C GLY A 172 10.10 -0.26 -2.10
N GLN A 173 9.43 -1.17 -2.80
CA GLN A 173 8.08 -1.59 -2.41
C GLN A 173 7.11 -0.39 -2.26
N TYR A 174 6.05 -0.31 -3.00
CA TYR A 174 5.11 0.84 -2.99
C TYR A 174 5.70 2.23 -3.32
N VAL A 175 6.92 2.33 -3.86
CA VAL A 175 7.59 3.61 -4.16
C VAL A 175 6.71 4.50 -5.02
N PHE A 176 6.08 3.96 -6.07
CA PHE A 176 5.24 4.70 -7.01
C PHE A 176 3.74 4.51 -6.79
N ASN A 177 3.35 3.72 -5.78
CA ASN A 177 1.95 3.36 -5.48
C ASN A 177 1.68 3.40 -3.98
N PRO A 178 1.38 4.57 -3.40
CA PRO A 178 1.09 4.65 -1.98
C PRO A 178 -0.10 3.77 -1.61
N LEU A 179 0.06 3.06 -0.50
CA LEU A 179 -1.03 2.36 0.16
C LEU A 179 -1.79 3.36 1.03
N GLN A 180 -3.09 3.46 0.78
CA GLN A 180 -3.97 4.40 1.47
C GLN A 180 -5.07 3.68 2.24
N TYR A 181 -5.47 4.27 3.34
CA TYR A 181 -6.69 3.94 4.07
C TYR A 181 -7.59 5.16 4.11
N ASP A 182 -8.81 4.98 3.59
CA ASP A 182 -9.82 6.05 3.51
C ASP A 182 -9.30 7.32 2.81
N GLY A 183 -8.49 7.14 1.76
CA GLY A 183 -7.92 8.21 0.94
C GLY A 183 -6.71 8.94 1.53
N MET A 184 -6.17 8.50 2.68
CA MET A 184 -4.92 9.04 3.24
C MET A 184 -3.82 7.99 3.19
N PRO A 185 -2.60 8.34 2.72
CA PRO A 185 -1.49 7.41 2.71
C PRO A 185 -1.16 6.94 4.13
N LEU A 186 -0.78 5.66 4.29
CA LEU A 186 -0.37 5.13 5.60
C LEU A 186 0.80 5.95 6.16
N MET A 187 1.79 6.23 5.31
CA MET A 187 2.89 7.16 5.58
C MET A 187 3.00 8.15 4.43
N SER A 188 3.25 9.41 4.73
CA SER A 188 3.30 10.49 3.73
C SER A 188 4.58 10.48 2.89
N THR A 189 5.61 9.82 3.36
CA THR A 189 6.92 9.70 2.70
C THR A 189 7.52 8.33 3.00
N PHE A 190 8.44 7.89 2.15
CA PHE A 190 9.24 6.70 2.42
C PHE A 190 10.39 6.97 3.41
N GLY A 191 10.70 8.24 3.63
CA GLY A 191 11.76 8.66 4.55
C GLY A 191 13.10 7.95 4.28
N LEU A 192 13.73 7.45 5.33
CA LEU A 192 14.91 6.59 5.27
C LEU A 192 14.54 5.13 5.00
N ASN A 193 13.27 4.82 5.12
CA ASN A 193 12.80 3.46 5.09
C ASN A 193 12.59 2.98 3.65
N SER A 194 13.18 1.84 3.32
CA SER A 194 12.85 1.07 2.12
C SER A 194 11.83 -0.03 2.39
N SER A 195 11.22 -0.05 3.59
CA SER A 195 10.19 -1.04 3.90
C SER A 195 8.90 -0.72 3.18
N ALA A 196 8.20 -1.75 2.78
CA ALA A 196 6.89 -1.63 2.16
C ALA A 196 5.87 -1.01 3.13
N HIS A 197 4.94 -0.22 2.62
CA HIS A 197 3.90 0.35 3.45
C HIS A 197 2.95 -0.71 4.05
N ASP A 198 2.89 -1.91 3.49
CA ASP A 198 2.09 -3.02 4.02
C ASP A 198 2.60 -3.61 5.35
N VAL A 199 3.78 -3.19 5.84
CA VAL A 199 4.23 -3.56 7.18
C VAL A 199 3.48 -2.81 8.27
N TYR A 200 2.92 -1.62 8.00
CA TYR A 200 2.25 -0.79 8.99
C TYR A 200 0.77 -1.11 9.19
N ALA A 201 0.20 -1.92 8.32
CA ALA A 201 -1.21 -2.29 8.39
C ALA A 201 -1.51 -3.56 7.60
N ARG A 202 -2.51 -4.31 8.07
CA ARG A 202 -3.02 -5.51 7.41
C ARG A 202 -4.46 -5.29 6.97
N PRO A 203 -4.87 -5.76 5.79
CA PRO A 203 -6.28 -5.83 5.44
C PRO A 203 -7.06 -6.70 6.42
N ASP A 204 -8.23 -6.24 6.84
CA ASP A 204 -9.16 -6.95 7.71
C ASP A 204 -10.60 -6.82 7.20
N ILE A 205 -11.52 -7.60 7.75
CA ILE A 205 -12.93 -7.64 7.34
C ILE A 205 -13.73 -6.35 7.60
N GLY A 206 -13.12 -5.38 8.27
CA GLY A 206 -13.68 -4.04 8.49
C GLY A 206 -13.55 -3.09 7.31
N PHE A 207 -12.95 -3.52 6.19
CA PHE A 207 -13.01 -2.78 4.94
C PHE A 207 -14.21 -3.20 4.09
N LYS A 208 -14.74 -2.29 3.29
CA LYS A 208 -15.70 -2.58 2.21
C LYS A 208 -15.01 -3.29 1.06
N GLY A 209 -13.82 -2.79 0.71
CA GLY A 209 -13.02 -3.28 -0.38
C GLY A 209 -11.78 -2.44 -0.61
N VAL A 210 -11.13 -2.69 -1.73
CA VAL A 210 -9.94 -1.99 -2.18
C VAL A 210 -10.09 -1.56 -3.64
N GLU A 211 -9.63 -0.35 -3.92
CA GLU A 211 -9.57 0.22 -5.27
C GLU A 211 -8.12 0.36 -5.71
N PHE A 212 -7.87 0.01 -6.97
CA PHE A 212 -6.58 0.15 -7.64
C PHE A 212 -6.75 1.11 -8.81
N VAL A 213 -6.29 2.34 -8.64
CA VAL A 213 -6.25 3.33 -9.70
C VAL A 213 -4.87 3.26 -10.34
N ARG A 214 -4.79 3.10 -11.67
CA ARG A 214 -3.55 3.07 -12.44
C ARG A 214 -3.39 4.34 -13.25
N GLY A 215 -2.18 4.89 -13.28
CA GLY A 215 -1.89 6.13 -14.02
C GLY A 215 -2.52 7.39 -13.44
N GLY A 216 -2.21 8.54 -13.97
CA GLY A 216 -2.90 9.84 -13.83
C GLY A 216 -3.17 10.44 -12.43
N ALA A 217 -3.20 9.64 -11.40
CA ALA A 217 -3.65 10.01 -10.06
C ALA A 217 -2.70 10.96 -9.29
N ALA A 218 -1.48 11.18 -9.78
CA ALA A 218 -0.47 12.03 -9.13
C ALA A 218 -0.95 13.46 -8.85
N VAL A 219 -1.92 13.95 -9.62
CA VAL A 219 -2.44 15.31 -9.49
C VAL A 219 -3.10 15.54 -8.15
N LEU A 220 -3.95 14.60 -7.71
CA LEU A 220 -4.66 14.74 -6.43
C LEU A 220 -3.83 14.29 -5.23
N TYR A 221 -3.06 13.22 -5.38
CA TYR A 221 -2.44 12.55 -4.24
C TYR A 221 -0.92 12.74 -4.12
N GLY A 222 -0.32 13.50 -5.05
CA GLY A 222 1.06 13.95 -4.98
C GLY A 222 2.13 12.93 -5.33
N ALA A 223 3.36 13.25 -4.97
CA ALA A 223 4.50 12.39 -5.19
C ALA A 223 4.31 11.01 -4.55
N GLY A 224 4.72 9.97 -5.26
CA GLY A 224 4.49 8.58 -4.87
C GLY A 224 3.22 7.97 -5.47
N SER A 225 2.29 8.77 -5.99
CA SER A 225 1.06 8.27 -6.65
C SER A 225 1.20 8.12 -8.16
N VAL A 226 2.40 8.23 -8.68
CA VAL A 226 2.66 8.37 -10.13
C VAL A 226 2.31 7.13 -10.96
N ALA A 227 2.43 5.93 -10.39
CA ALA A 227 1.98 4.70 -11.06
C ALA A 227 0.53 4.36 -10.72
N GLY A 228 -0.03 5.00 -9.69
CA GLY A 228 -1.39 4.79 -9.24
C GLY A 228 -1.54 4.81 -7.72
N ILE A 229 -2.68 4.34 -7.24
CA ILE A 229 -3.06 4.33 -5.83
C ILE A 229 -3.69 2.99 -5.48
N ILE A 230 -3.40 2.51 -4.29
CA ILE A 230 -4.09 1.39 -3.66
C ILE A 230 -4.82 1.95 -2.45
N ASN A 231 -6.15 1.99 -2.48
CA ASN A 231 -6.94 2.59 -1.41
C ASN A 231 -7.97 1.61 -0.85
N TYR A 232 -7.88 1.34 0.44
CA TYR A 232 -8.86 0.58 1.21
C TYR A 232 -9.90 1.51 1.82
N THR A 233 -11.18 1.21 1.64
CA THR A 233 -12.29 1.97 2.21
C THR A 233 -12.87 1.24 3.41
N SER A 234 -12.88 1.90 4.56
CA SER A 234 -13.42 1.34 5.81
C SER A 234 -14.94 1.24 5.79
N LYS A 235 -15.47 0.20 6.43
CA LYS A 235 -16.87 0.13 6.82
C LYS A 235 -17.17 1.19 7.88
N THR A 236 -18.38 1.71 7.83
CA THR A 236 -18.90 2.67 8.82
C THR A 236 -20.28 2.18 9.27
N GLY A 237 -20.60 2.29 10.55
CA GLY A 237 -21.83 1.73 11.11
C GLY A 237 -23.14 2.34 10.57
N ASP A 238 -23.06 3.41 9.80
CA ASP A 238 -24.22 4.05 9.14
C ASP A 238 -24.60 3.42 7.79
N THR A 239 -23.73 2.61 7.21
CA THR A 239 -23.97 1.92 5.93
C THR A 239 -23.64 0.43 6.00
N ASP A 240 -23.00 0.00 7.08
CA ASP A 240 -22.50 -1.37 7.25
C ASP A 240 -22.84 -1.85 8.67
N ASP A 241 -24.14 -1.85 8.99
CA ASP A 241 -24.64 -2.38 10.27
C ASP A 241 -24.47 -3.89 10.33
N GLY A 242 -24.14 -4.40 11.50
CA GLY A 242 -24.06 -5.83 11.75
C GLY A 242 -22.82 -6.31 12.44
N ASN A 243 -22.72 -7.63 12.58
CA ASN A 243 -21.65 -8.33 13.26
C ASN A 243 -21.14 -9.48 12.40
N ILE A 244 -19.81 -9.59 12.27
CA ILE A 244 -19.16 -10.66 11.51
C ILE A 244 -18.04 -11.25 12.38
N ILE A 245 -17.97 -12.55 12.43
CA ILE A 245 -16.83 -13.30 12.97
C ILE A 245 -16.38 -14.26 11.88
N ASN A 246 -15.11 -14.22 11.55
CA ASN A 246 -14.46 -15.12 10.61
C ASN A 246 -13.33 -15.86 11.34
N VAL A 247 -13.33 -17.19 11.24
CA VAL A 247 -12.29 -18.04 11.81
C VAL A 247 -11.62 -18.79 10.68
N GLU A 248 -10.32 -18.63 10.56
CA GLU A 248 -9.47 -19.33 9.62
C GLU A 248 -8.55 -20.28 10.40
N TRP A 249 -8.55 -21.54 10.00
CA TRP A 249 -7.67 -22.56 10.54
C TRP A 249 -6.94 -23.26 9.40
N GLY A 250 -5.66 -23.53 9.57
CA GLY A 250 -4.82 -24.13 8.54
C GLY A 250 -3.69 -25.00 9.11
N SER A 251 -2.89 -25.54 8.22
CA SER A 251 -1.68 -26.28 8.58
C SER A 251 -0.66 -25.40 9.30
N ARG A 252 0.35 -25.99 9.91
CA ARG A 252 1.45 -25.33 10.63
C ARG A 252 0.97 -24.35 11.70
N GLY A 253 0.00 -24.79 12.53
CA GLY A 253 -0.49 -24.01 13.66
C GLY A 253 -1.27 -22.75 13.29
N ARG A 254 -1.60 -22.53 11.99
CA ARG A 254 -2.31 -21.34 11.54
C ARG A 254 -3.69 -21.25 12.17
N LEU A 255 -3.91 -20.16 12.88
CA LEU A 255 -5.20 -19.77 13.43
C LEU A 255 -5.32 -18.24 13.32
N LYS A 256 -6.37 -17.79 12.62
CA LYS A 256 -6.72 -16.37 12.54
C LYS A 256 -8.20 -16.21 12.88
N THR A 257 -8.51 -15.22 13.70
CA THR A 257 -9.89 -14.84 13.99
C THR A 257 -10.03 -13.36 13.69
N ASP A 258 -10.88 -13.04 12.73
CA ASP A 258 -11.28 -11.69 12.41
C ASP A 258 -12.68 -11.43 12.99
N PHE A 259 -12.94 -10.19 13.41
CA PHE A 259 -14.25 -9.75 13.83
C PHE A 259 -14.57 -8.35 13.31
N TYR A 260 -15.84 -8.09 13.15
CA TYR A 260 -16.39 -6.77 12.82
C TYR A 260 -17.69 -6.57 13.58
N THR A 261 -17.92 -5.37 14.10
CA THR A 261 -19.19 -4.90 14.64
C THR A 261 -19.39 -3.45 14.26
N GLY A 262 -20.60 -3.12 13.80
CA GLY A 262 -20.96 -1.77 13.41
C GLY A 262 -22.44 -1.50 13.63
N GLY A 263 -22.80 -0.24 13.76
CA GLY A 263 -24.18 0.18 13.95
C GLY A 263 -24.32 1.58 14.54
N GLN A 264 -25.52 1.89 14.95
CA GLN A 264 -25.86 3.18 15.54
C GLN A 264 -25.55 3.22 17.04
N LEU A 265 -24.98 4.33 17.53
CA LEU A 265 -24.74 4.60 18.94
C LEU A 265 -25.85 5.49 19.50
N GLY A 266 -26.55 5.07 20.58
CA GLY A 266 -27.43 5.94 21.36
C GLY A 266 -28.87 5.93 20.92
N GLY A 267 -29.70 5.16 20.71
CA GLY A 267 -31.12 5.10 20.36
C GLY A 267 -31.41 5.47 18.89
N GLU A 268 -32.65 5.23 18.48
CA GLU A 268 -33.07 5.33 17.08
C GLU A 268 -32.95 6.73 16.46
N ASP A 269 -32.97 7.78 17.26
CA ASP A 269 -32.83 9.17 16.79
C ASP A 269 -31.36 9.65 16.76
N SER A 270 -30.38 8.81 17.11
CA SER A 270 -28.99 9.20 17.14
C SER A 270 -28.40 9.26 15.75
N ASN A 271 -27.71 10.35 15.42
CA ASN A 271 -26.91 10.50 14.20
C ASN A 271 -25.44 10.12 14.41
N THR A 272 -25.18 9.25 15.41
CA THR A 272 -23.82 8.79 15.73
C THR A 272 -23.70 7.29 15.47
N PHE A 273 -22.67 6.90 14.77
CA PHE A 273 -22.46 5.53 14.32
C PHE A 273 -21.05 5.08 14.70
N TYR A 274 -20.86 3.78 14.88
CA TYR A 274 -19.58 3.18 15.16
C TYR A 274 -19.31 2.00 14.23
N ALA A 275 -18.06 1.74 13.98
CA ALA A 275 -17.56 0.48 13.44
C ALA A 275 -16.29 0.10 14.19
N PHE A 276 -16.17 -1.17 14.57
CA PHE A 276 -15.00 -1.71 15.23
C PHE A 276 -14.67 -3.07 14.63
N THR A 277 -13.40 -3.28 14.33
CA THR A 277 -12.89 -4.48 13.66
C THR A 277 -11.51 -4.82 14.17
N GLY A 278 -11.09 -6.04 13.92
CA GLY A 278 -9.74 -6.45 14.19
C GLY A 278 -9.53 -7.93 13.94
N PHE A 279 -8.29 -8.36 14.15
CA PHE A 279 -7.94 -9.77 14.14
C PHE A 279 -6.94 -10.11 15.22
N VAL A 280 -6.90 -11.39 15.54
CA VAL A 280 -5.84 -12.06 16.28
C VAL A 280 -5.36 -13.22 15.44
N ARG A 281 -4.04 -13.39 15.30
CA ARG A 281 -3.47 -14.45 14.46
C ARG A 281 -2.23 -15.08 15.06
N LYS A 282 -1.99 -16.33 14.68
CA LYS A 282 -0.80 -17.12 14.96
C LYS A 282 -0.59 -18.13 13.84
N ASP A 283 0.65 -18.34 13.40
CA ASP A 283 1.09 -19.50 12.61
C ASP A 283 2.62 -19.70 12.74
N ASP A 284 3.08 -20.87 12.33
CA ASP A 284 4.49 -21.24 12.38
C ASP A 284 5.19 -20.99 11.01
N GLY A 285 4.51 -20.26 10.08
CA GLY A 285 5.03 -19.91 8.77
C GLY A 285 5.00 -21.06 7.74
N PRO A 286 5.37 -20.78 6.49
CA PRO A 286 5.38 -21.77 5.42
C PRO A 286 6.52 -22.80 5.58
N ILE A 287 7.62 -22.43 6.24
CA ILE A 287 8.82 -23.24 6.48
C ILE A 287 9.07 -23.30 7.98
N GLU A 288 9.44 -24.47 8.49
CA GLU A 288 9.75 -24.66 9.90
C GLU A 288 11.13 -24.09 10.23
N THR A 289 11.14 -23.08 11.09
CA THR A 289 12.37 -22.39 11.52
C THR A 289 12.49 -22.30 13.04
N GLY A 290 11.50 -22.77 13.78
CA GLY A 290 11.38 -22.53 15.22
C GLY A 290 10.91 -21.13 15.58
N LEU A 291 10.69 -20.23 14.60
CA LEU A 291 10.17 -18.88 14.78
C LEU A 291 8.71 -18.82 14.32
N SER A 292 7.89 -18.00 14.98
CA SER A 292 6.46 -17.93 14.68
C SER A 292 6.01 -16.54 14.25
N THR A 293 5.02 -16.51 13.35
CA THR A 293 4.21 -15.33 13.04
C THR A 293 3.11 -15.20 14.09
N ARG A 294 2.90 -14.00 14.62
CA ARG A 294 1.78 -13.74 15.53
C ARG A 294 1.47 -12.25 15.59
N GLY A 295 0.23 -11.90 15.84
CA GLY A 295 -0.11 -10.51 16.03
C GLY A 295 -1.59 -10.24 16.21
N VAL A 296 -1.84 -8.96 16.48
CA VAL A 296 -3.17 -8.39 16.61
C VAL A 296 -3.24 -7.07 15.87
N GLN A 297 -4.39 -6.77 15.31
CA GLN A 297 -4.74 -5.45 14.82
C GLN A 297 -6.15 -5.11 15.24
N PHE A 298 -6.34 -3.87 15.68
CA PHE A 298 -7.64 -3.31 15.96
C PHE A 298 -7.81 -2.00 15.18
N ARG A 299 -8.96 -1.84 14.56
CA ARG A 299 -9.34 -0.62 13.88
C ARG A 299 -10.76 -0.25 14.24
N GLY A 300 -11.06 1.02 14.19
CA GLY A 300 -12.42 1.47 14.40
C GLY A 300 -12.64 2.89 13.94
N ASN A 301 -13.90 3.25 13.81
CA ASN A 301 -14.30 4.62 13.59
C ASN A 301 -15.59 4.96 14.34
N ILE A 302 -15.73 6.25 14.62
CA ILE A 302 -16.96 6.84 15.13
C ILE A 302 -17.32 7.97 14.18
N LYS A 303 -18.52 7.91 13.60
CA LYS A 303 -19.04 8.89 12.65
C LYS A 303 -20.25 9.62 13.26
N LYS A 304 -20.20 10.93 13.24
CA LYS A 304 -21.33 11.80 13.58
C LYS A 304 -21.84 12.46 12.31
N ARG A 305 -23.10 12.25 11.98
CA ARG A 305 -23.80 13.00 10.93
C ARG A 305 -24.49 14.23 11.54
N PHE A 306 -24.53 15.29 10.79
CA PHE A 306 -25.29 16.51 11.07
C PHE A 306 -25.90 17.03 9.76
N GLU A 307 -26.81 18.00 9.82
CA GLU A 307 -27.62 18.45 8.68
C GLU A 307 -26.80 18.71 7.40
N ASN A 308 -25.66 19.38 7.51
CA ASN A 308 -24.85 19.79 6.36
C ASN A 308 -23.54 19.00 6.22
N GLY A 309 -23.38 17.86 6.90
CA GLY A 309 -22.12 17.14 6.78
C GLY A 309 -21.90 16.00 7.77
N SER A 310 -20.65 15.63 7.94
CA SER A 310 -20.25 14.59 8.89
C SER A 310 -18.83 14.81 9.42
N PHE A 311 -18.59 14.25 10.59
CA PHE A 311 -17.25 14.13 11.16
C PHE A 311 -17.02 12.67 11.54
N THR A 312 -15.89 12.10 11.09
CA THR A 312 -15.51 10.72 11.41
C THR A 312 -14.12 10.74 12.05
N VAL A 313 -13.97 10.02 13.14
CA VAL A 313 -12.66 9.73 13.75
C VAL A 313 -12.34 8.28 13.50
N HIS A 314 -11.20 8.01 12.86
CA HIS A 314 -10.66 6.68 12.63
C HIS A 314 -9.45 6.45 13.52
N ALA A 315 -9.30 5.24 14.03
CA ALA A 315 -8.14 4.81 14.80
C ALA A 315 -7.70 3.41 14.38
N GLN A 316 -6.38 3.17 14.47
CA GLN A 316 -5.77 1.85 14.28
C GLN A 316 -4.72 1.63 15.37
N TYR A 317 -4.64 0.40 15.82
CA TYR A 317 -3.52 -0.14 16.59
C TYR A 317 -3.10 -1.49 16.00
N ILE A 318 -1.82 -1.69 15.83
CA ILE A 318 -1.21 -2.95 15.38
C ILE A 318 -0.07 -3.32 16.33
N ASP A 319 0.07 -4.62 16.61
CA ASP A 319 1.21 -5.25 17.27
C ASP A 319 1.37 -6.62 16.61
N ASP A 320 2.19 -6.66 15.56
CA ASP A 320 2.23 -7.78 14.62
C ASP A 320 3.66 -8.09 14.20
N LYS A 321 4.00 -9.37 14.19
CA LYS A 321 5.26 -9.87 13.69
C LYS A 321 5.05 -10.99 12.68
N ALA A 322 5.85 -10.97 11.62
CA ALA A 322 5.89 -11.98 10.58
C ALA A 322 7.33 -12.33 10.25
N GLN A 323 7.58 -13.60 9.95
CA GLN A 323 8.90 -14.01 9.49
C GLN A 323 9.12 -13.58 8.04
N PHE A 324 10.37 -13.26 7.73
CA PHE A 324 10.81 -12.87 6.40
C PHE A 324 11.81 -13.89 5.88
N PHE A 325 11.45 -14.58 4.81
CA PHE A 325 12.24 -15.64 4.22
C PHE A 325 12.91 -15.14 2.94
N LEU A 326 14.23 -15.15 2.90
CA LEU A 326 14.97 -14.96 1.66
C LEU A 326 15.31 -16.33 1.06
N PRO A 327 15.11 -16.50 -0.26
CA PRO A 327 15.54 -17.71 -0.94
C PRO A 327 17.06 -17.85 -0.90
N LEU A 328 17.54 -19.07 -0.91
CA LEU A 328 18.96 -19.33 -1.09
C LEU A 328 19.41 -18.88 -2.48
N PRO A 329 20.66 -18.39 -2.62
CA PRO A 329 21.22 -18.08 -3.93
C PRO A 329 21.32 -19.37 -4.78
N LEU A 330 21.24 -19.19 -6.09
CA LEU A 330 21.52 -20.23 -7.07
C LEU A 330 22.93 -20.05 -7.63
N GLU A 331 23.49 -21.10 -8.21
CA GLU A 331 24.78 -21.00 -8.91
C GLU A 331 24.68 -20.03 -10.08
N GLY A 332 25.67 -19.14 -10.17
CA GLY A 332 25.75 -18.16 -11.24
C GLY A 332 25.89 -18.81 -12.61
N GLY A 333 25.00 -18.50 -13.53
CA GLY A 333 25.02 -18.96 -14.92
C GLY A 333 24.15 -20.19 -15.18
N SER A 334 24.25 -21.25 -14.39
CA SER A 334 23.42 -22.46 -14.57
C SER A 334 22.00 -22.29 -14.02
N ARG A 335 21.84 -21.48 -12.99
CA ARG A 335 20.63 -21.38 -12.14
C ARG A 335 20.28 -22.70 -11.45
N GLU A 336 21.27 -23.54 -11.27
CA GLU A 336 21.15 -24.74 -10.48
C GLU A 336 21.26 -24.43 -8.99
N ARG A 337 20.89 -25.35 -8.14
CA ARG A 337 21.06 -25.22 -6.69
C ARG A 337 22.54 -25.21 -6.34
N LEU A 338 22.89 -24.61 -5.19
CA LEU A 338 24.26 -24.64 -4.69
C LEU A 338 24.78 -26.07 -4.54
N ALA A 339 26.04 -26.28 -4.82
CA ALA A 339 26.69 -27.58 -4.59
C ALA A 339 26.49 -28.02 -3.12
N GLY A 340 26.16 -29.28 -2.93
CA GLY A 340 25.79 -29.84 -1.61
C GLY A 340 24.30 -29.79 -1.30
N ASN A 341 23.48 -29.18 -2.17
CA ASN A 341 22.01 -29.18 -2.09
C ASN A 341 21.39 -30.08 -3.17
N ASP A 342 22.01 -31.22 -3.44
CA ASP A 342 21.63 -32.14 -4.52
C ASP A 342 20.31 -32.91 -4.23
N GLY A 343 19.92 -32.96 -2.95
CA GLY A 343 18.75 -33.70 -2.47
C GLY A 343 17.46 -32.89 -2.41
N ASP A 344 17.43 -31.66 -2.88
CA ASP A 344 16.26 -30.77 -2.87
C ASP A 344 15.76 -30.30 -1.51
N ASP A 345 16.51 -30.52 -0.43
CA ASP A 345 15.93 -30.46 0.92
C ASP A 345 16.18 -29.14 1.62
N VAL A 346 17.19 -28.33 1.23
CA VAL A 346 17.49 -27.06 1.89
C VAL A 346 16.86 -25.89 1.13
N GLU A 347 15.86 -25.28 1.73
CA GLU A 347 15.10 -24.19 1.14
C GLU A 347 15.53 -22.83 1.69
N GLN A 348 15.95 -22.77 2.96
CA GLN A 348 16.39 -21.56 3.66
C GLN A 348 17.23 -21.92 4.90
N LEU A 349 17.99 -20.95 5.42
CA LEU A 349 18.91 -21.15 6.54
C LEU A 349 18.55 -20.34 7.81
N LEU A 350 17.35 -19.79 7.88
CA LEU A 350 16.86 -19.11 9.08
C LEU A 350 16.57 -20.16 10.17
N THR A 351 16.98 -19.86 11.42
CA THR A 351 16.85 -20.80 12.53
C THR A 351 16.45 -20.08 13.83
N GLY A 352 15.64 -20.77 14.63
CA GLY A 352 15.26 -20.33 15.97
C GLY A 352 16.41 -20.25 16.98
N GLU A 353 17.55 -20.92 16.73
CA GLU A 353 18.73 -20.81 17.59
C GLU A 353 19.30 -19.39 17.67
N LEU A 354 18.96 -18.52 16.70
CA LEU A 354 19.36 -17.12 16.70
C LEU A 354 18.56 -16.24 17.69
N ALA A 355 17.44 -16.70 18.24
CA ALA A 355 16.53 -15.90 19.07
C ALA A 355 17.20 -15.32 20.33
N GLU A 356 18.22 -15.99 20.86
CA GLU A 356 18.98 -15.54 22.05
C GLU A 356 20.29 -14.82 21.70
N THR A 357 20.50 -14.53 20.40
CA THR A 357 21.72 -13.86 19.94
C THR A 357 21.86 -12.48 20.58
N SER A 358 22.97 -12.29 21.31
CA SER A 358 23.33 -11.02 21.92
C SER A 358 24.84 -10.85 22.03
N PHE A 359 25.31 -9.61 22.03
CA PHE A 359 26.71 -9.29 22.24
C PHE A 359 26.90 -7.88 22.82
N LEU A 360 28.07 -7.65 23.42
CA LEU A 360 28.42 -6.37 24.00
C LEU A 360 28.77 -5.36 22.90
N THR A 361 28.33 -4.12 23.07
CA THR A 361 28.71 -2.95 22.28
C THR A 361 29.17 -1.84 23.22
N PRO A 362 29.80 -0.76 22.75
CA PRO A 362 30.07 0.41 23.60
C PRO A 362 28.83 1.05 24.24
N GLY A 363 27.67 0.88 23.64
CA GLY A 363 26.37 1.34 24.16
C GLY A 363 25.67 0.38 25.13
N GLY A 364 26.27 -0.79 25.41
CA GLY A 364 25.66 -1.84 26.24
C GLY A 364 25.42 -3.14 25.47
N VAL A 365 24.63 -4.04 26.07
CA VAL A 365 24.31 -5.32 25.42
C VAL A 365 23.30 -5.09 24.30
N TYR A 366 23.68 -5.43 23.08
CA TYR A 366 22.78 -5.55 21.95
C TYR A 366 22.15 -6.95 21.96
N LYS A 367 20.83 -7.03 21.83
CA LYS A 367 20.07 -8.27 21.59
C LYS A 367 19.41 -8.19 20.23
N SER A 368 19.63 -9.22 19.40
CA SER A 368 19.03 -9.28 18.07
C SER A 368 17.52 -9.46 18.13
N PRO A 369 16.73 -8.67 17.39
CA PRO A 369 15.29 -8.83 17.28
C PRO A 369 14.88 -9.91 16.24
N ILE A 370 15.73 -10.84 15.88
CA ILE A 370 15.44 -11.83 14.80
C ILE A 370 14.19 -12.65 15.09
N GLU A 371 13.89 -12.92 16.37
CA GLU A 371 12.66 -13.60 16.79
C GLU A 371 11.40 -12.85 16.32
N ASP A 372 11.50 -11.53 16.18
CA ASP A 372 10.39 -10.68 15.76
C ASP A 372 10.25 -10.61 14.23
N GLY A 373 11.32 -10.91 13.47
CA GLY A 373 11.30 -10.85 12.01
C GLY A 373 10.98 -9.44 11.50
N VAL A 374 9.86 -9.30 10.80
CA VAL A 374 9.26 -8.01 10.43
C VAL A 374 8.22 -7.66 11.48
N TYR A 375 8.59 -6.82 12.41
CA TYR A 375 7.77 -6.40 13.54
C TYR A 375 7.29 -4.97 13.37
N THR A 376 6.02 -4.74 13.66
CA THR A 376 5.44 -3.40 13.68
C THR A 376 4.49 -3.26 14.86
N LYS A 377 4.70 -2.20 15.64
CA LYS A 377 3.83 -1.81 16.76
C LYS A 377 3.51 -0.32 16.68
N GLY A 378 2.26 0.01 16.87
CA GLY A 378 1.82 1.40 16.85
C GLY A 378 0.48 1.58 16.19
N GLY A 379 0.25 2.71 15.53
CA GLY A 379 -1.01 2.98 14.88
C GLY A 379 -1.19 4.42 14.44
N TYR A 380 -2.43 4.74 14.08
CA TYR A 380 -2.79 6.11 13.70
C TYR A 380 -4.12 6.55 14.32
N LEU A 381 -4.27 7.86 14.39
CA LEU A 381 -5.54 8.56 14.64
C LEU A 381 -5.78 9.52 13.49
N MET A 382 -6.99 9.47 12.88
CA MET A 382 -7.36 10.32 11.76
C MET A 382 -8.74 10.92 11.97
N GLY A 383 -8.87 12.23 11.75
CA GLY A 383 -10.14 12.94 11.64
C GLY A 383 -10.50 13.18 10.17
N ASP A 384 -11.72 12.88 9.77
CA ASP A 384 -12.28 13.18 8.44
C ASP A 384 -13.52 14.06 8.62
N PHE A 385 -13.49 15.26 8.05
CA PHE A 385 -14.54 16.25 8.16
C PHE A 385 -15.06 16.63 6.78
N ILE A 386 -16.38 16.55 6.60
CA ILE A 386 -17.09 16.93 5.38
C ILE A 386 -18.20 17.90 5.78
N TYR A 387 -18.27 19.05 5.10
CA TYR A 387 -19.27 20.06 5.35
C TYR A 387 -19.73 20.77 4.06
N ASN A 388 -21.03 20.78 3.79
CA ASN A 388 -21.61 21.54 2.70
C ASN A 388 -21.83 22.99 3.17
N LEU A 389 -21.00 23.92 2.68
CA LEU A 389 -21.06 25.34 2.98
C LEU A 389 -22.27 25.99 2.29
N SER A 390 -22.63 25.48 1.11
CA SER A 390 -23.85 25.79 0.36
C SER A 390 -24.17 24.61 -0.55
N ASP A 391 -25.25 24.68 -1.32
CA ASP A 391 -25.65 23.65 -2.29
C ASP A 391 -24.54 23.37 -3.33
N ASN A 392 -23.74 24.38 -3.65
CA ASN A 392 -22.70 24.32 -4.67
C ASN A 392 -21.27 24.26 -4.10
N LEU A 393 -21.09 24.44 -2.79
CA LEU A 393 -19.76 24.54 -2.19
C LEU A 393 -19.62 23.59 -1.00
N ARG A 394 -18.67 22.65 -1.11
CA ARG A 394 -18.35 21.66 -0.09
C ARG A 394 -16.90 21.80 0.38
N PHE A 395 -16.72 21.71 1.67
CA PHE A 395 -15.41 21.61 2.32
C PHE A 395 -15.17 20.16 2.78
N LYS A 396 -14.00 19.61 2.45
CA LYS A 396 -13.52 18.32 2.98
C LYS A 396 -12.15 18.52 3.60
N SER A 397 -11.89 17.92 4.75
CA SER A 397 -10.57 17.96 5.38
C SER A 397 -10.28 16.67 6.11
N LYS A 398 -9.03 16.21 6.01
CA LYS A 398 -8.51 15.07 6.77
C LYS A 398 -7.24 15.48 7.50
N ILE A 399 -7.08 15.01 8.71
CA ILE A 399 -5.88 15.21 9.53
C ILE A 399 -5.52 13.87 10.15
N LYS A 400 -4.27 13.45 10.02
CA LYS A 400 -3.77 12.18 10.55
C LYS A 400 -2.47 12.37 11.32
N TYR A 401 -2.39 11.67 12.43
CA TYR A 401 -1.19 11.39 13.19
C TYR A 401 -0.94 9.89 13.21
N ALA A 402 0.27 9.46 12.87
CA ALA A 402 0.68 8.07 12.93
C ALA A 402 2.03 7.94 13.63
N ASN A 403 2.18 6.89 14.44
CA ASN A 403 3.45 6.56 15.09
C ASN A 403 3.62 5.05 15.13
N TYR A 404 4.77 4.59 14.64
CA TYR A 404 5.11 3.17 14.57
C TYR A 404 6.53 2.92 15.01
N GLU A 405 6.71 1.93 15.88
CA GLU A 405 7.95 1.18 16.06
C GLU A 405 7.98 0.11 14.96
N HIS A 406 9.06 0.05 14.20
CA HIS A 406 9.20 -0.93 13.14
C HIS A 406 10.62 -1.50 13.13
N ASN A 407 10.71 -2.84 13.13
CA ASN A 407 11.95 -3.59 13.01
C ASN A 407 11.86 -4.49 11.78
N PHE A 408 12.94 -4.59 11.05
CA PHE A 408 13.06 -5.47 9.91
C PHE A 408 14.31 -6.33 10.07
N ALA A 409 14.14 -7.54 10.59
CA ALA A 409 15.22 -8.50 10.72
C ALA A 409 15.36 -9.28 9.40
N LEU A 410 16.50 -9.13 8.76
CA LEU A 410 16.84 -9.72 7.47
C LEU A 410 17.94 -10.76 7.66
N TYR A 411 17.64 -12.01 7.31
CA TYR A 411 18.61 -13.10 7.33
C TYR A 411 18.93 -13.55 5.91
N VAL A 412 20.20 -13.41 5.51
CA VAL A 412 20.68 -13.74 4.18
C VAL A 412 21.52 -15.01 4.27
N GLY A 413 20.87 -16.12 3.98
CA GLY A 413 21.52 -17.42 3.93
C GLY A 413 22.50 -17.51 2.76
N GLY A 414 23.61 -18.23 2.97
CA GLY A 414 24.62 -18.38 1.95
C GLY A 414 25.35 -17.08 1.60
N ASN A 415 25.55 -16.20 2.58
CA ASN A 415 26.18 -14.90 2.40
C ASN A 415 27.42 -14.73 3.27
N GLY A 416 28.59 -14.77 2.64
CA GLY A 416 29.91 -14.64 3.25
C GLY A 416 31.00 -14.94 2.23
N ASP A 417 32.23 -14.98 2.67
CA ASP A 417 33.36 -15.44 1.83
C ASP A 417 33.15 -16.92 1.47
N PHE A 418 32.48 -17.66 2.37
CA PHE A 418 32.06 -19.05 2.18
C PHE A 418 30.51 -19.14 2.19
N GLY A 419 29.88 -18.40 1.30
CA GLY A 419 28.43 -18.41 1.08
C GLY A 419 27.94 -19.69 0.37
N ASN A 420 28.83 -20.43 -0.28
CA ASN A 420 28.56 -21.77 -0.77
C ASN A 420 28.90 -22.80 0.32
N PRO A 421 28.08 -23.84 0.53
CA PRO A 421 28.40 -24.87 1.51
C PRO A 421 29.65 -25.61 1.15
N ILE A 422 30.57 -25.75 2.12
CA ILE A 422 31.81 -26.52 2.00
C ILE A 422 31.97 -27.44 3.21
N THR A 423 32.82 -28.45 3.10
CA THR A 423 33.08 -29.32 4.25
C THR A 423 33.72 -28.56 5.40
N LEU A 424 33.43 -28.95 6.64
CA LEU A 424 34.05 -28.32 7.80
C LEU A 424 35.61 -28.36 7.71
N SER A 425 36.18 -29.47 7.20
CA SER A 425 37.60 -29.61 7.02
C SER A 425 38.18 -28.57 6.06
N ASP A 426 37.53 -28.35 4.93
CA ASP A 426 37.97 -27.35 3.94
C ASP A 426 37.78 -25.93 4.49
N TYR A 427 36.66 -25.67 5.16
CA TYR A 427 36.37 -24.39 5.81
C TYR A 427 37.48 -24.00 6.80
N VAL A 428 37.87 -24.93 7.70
CA VAL A 428 38.96 -24.68 8.68
C VAL A 428 40.28 -24.47 8.00
N SER A 429 40.58 -25.19 6.90
CA SER A 429 41.83 -25.03 6.15
C SER A 429 41.94 -23.64 5.53
N GLU A 430 40.84 -23.03 5.13
CA GLU A 430 40.79 -21.68 4.52
C GLU A 430 40.84 -20.57 5.58
N VAL A 431 40.02 -20.66 6.65
CA VAL A 431 39.93 -19.58 7.67
C VAL A 431 41.09 -19.62 8.67
N ALA A 432 41.74 -20.75 8.82
CA ALA A 432 42.84 -20.96 9.75
C ALA A 432 44.04 -21.71 9.11
N PRO A 433 44.66 -21.15 8.07
CA PRO A 433 45.78 -21.80 7.40
C PRO A 433 46.94 -22.04 8.38
N GLY A 434 47.45 -23.28 8.38
CA GLY A 434 48.55 -23.68 9.29
C GLY A 434 48.10 -24.01 10.72
N ASN A 435 46.83 -24.19 10.97
CA ASN A 435 46.31 -24.67 12.26
C ASN A 435 46.89 -26.05 12.62
N THR A 436 47.04 -26.36 13.90
CA THR A 436 47.52 -27.65 14.40
C THR A 436 46.43 -28.52 14.99
N GLY A 437 45.20 -28.10 14.94
CA GLY A 437 44.00 -28.80 15.38
C GLY A 437 42.84 -27.88 15.56
N PHE A 438 41.64 -28.41 15.46
CA PHE A 438 40.39 -27.63 15.69
C PHE A 438 39.37 -28.44 16.48
N ASN A 439 38.45 -27.70 17.08
CA ASN A 439 37.29 -28.25 17.78
C ASN A 439 36.03 -27.51 17.25
N ALA A 440 35.08 -28.25 16.74
CA ALA A 440 33.82 -27.74 16.24
C ALA A 440 32.63 -28.48 16.90
N THR A 441 31.70 -27.71 17.48
CA THR A 441 30.53 -28.25 18.15
C THR A 441 29.28 -27.45 17.77
N TYR A 442 28.12 -28.13 17.84
CA TYR A 442 26.86 -27.43 17.67
C TYR A 442 26.49 -26.64 18.93
N GLN A 443 25.85 -25.48 18.73
CA GLN A 443 25.28 -24.71 19.81
C GLN A 443 24.05 -25.45 20.37
N GLY A 444 23.82 -25.38 21.68
CA GLY A 444 22.66 -26.01 22.34
C GLY A 444 22.75 -27.52 22.48
N GLY A 445 23.71 -28.18 21.87
CA GLY A 445 24.00 -29.60 22.06
C GLY A 445 24.86 -29.83 23.29
N SER A 446 24.83 -31.04 23.85
CA SER A 446 25.69 -31.49 24.95
C SER A 446 27.17 -31.68 24.55
N GLY A 447 27.68 -30.86 23.61
CA GLY A 447 29.04 -30.97 23.04
C GLY A 447 29.12 -31.93 21.86
N ASP A 448 28.02 -32.09 21.12
CA ASP A 448 27.99 -32.90 19.92
C ASP A 448 28.99 -32.35 18.91
N GLN A 449 29.96 -33.22 18.52
CA GLN A 449 31.00 -32.90 17.57
C GLN A 449 30.46 -32.90 16.16
N ILE A 450 30.91 -31.98 15.35
CA ILE A 450 30.61 -31.90 13.91
C ILE A 450 31.65 -32.78 13.17
N SER A 451 31.17 -33.55 12.19
CA SER A 451 32.04 -34.33 11.36
C SER A 451 32.85 -33.45 10.38
N ASN A 452 34.09 -33.80 10.10
CA ASN A 452 34.93 -33.09 9.13
C ASN A 452 34.31 -33.01 7.73
N SER A 453 33.43 -33.94 7.39
CA SER A 453 32.73 -34.02 6.11
C SER A 453 31.40 -33.29 6.09
N ASP A 454 30.88 -32.82 7.25
CA ASP A 454 29.63 -32.09 7.31
C ASP A 454 29.76 -30.74 6.64
N LEU A 455 28.71 -30.32 5.94
CA LEU A 455 28.73 -29.05 5.23
C LEU A 455 28.37 -27.90 6.18
N VAL A 456 29.18 -26.86 6.12
CA VAL A 456 29.00 -25.59 6.83
C VAL A 456 28.90 -24.44 5.86
N VAL A 457 28.21 -23.36 6.28
CA VAL A 457 27.95 -22.19 5.44
C VAL A 457 27.94 -20.91 6.27
N GLU A 458 28.42 -19.84 5.69
CA GLU A 458 28.37 -18.50 6.28
C GLU A 458 27.06 -17.79 5.90
N ASN A 459 26.54 -17.05 6.87
CA ASN A 459 25.29 -16.30 6.70
C ASN A 459 25.45 -14.88 7.28
N LEU A 460 24.68 -13.93 6.75
CA LEU A 460 24.62 -12.56 7.23
C LEU A 460 23.26 -12.27 7.88
N HIS A 461 23.29 -11.71 9.06
CA HIS A 461 22.11 -11.14 9.69
C HIS A 461 22.17 -9.61 9.70
N VAL A 462 21.06 -8.95 9.37
CA VAL A 462 20.90 -7.50 9.34
C VAL A 462 19.64 -7.12 10.10
N ASP A 463 19.78 -6.45 11.22
CA ASP A 463 18.68 -5.83 11.93
C ASP A 463 18.52 -4.37 11.54
N ARG A 464 17.31 -3.97 11.18
CA ARG A 464 16.98 -2.60 10.78
C ARG A 464 15.89 -2.06 11.69
N LEU A 465 16.28 -1.17 12.60
CA LEU A 465 15.38 -0.51 13.53
C LEU A 465 14.91 0.81 12.91
N ARG A 466 13.60 0.96 12.67
CA ARG A 466 13.04 2.02 11.84
C ARG A 466 11.76 2.62 12.40
N PRO A 467 11.80 3.23 13.59
CA PRO A 467 10.64 3.95 14.09
C PRO A 467 10.31 5.14 13.18
N MET A 468 9.01 5.40 13.00
CA MET A 468 8.51 6.50 12.17
C MET A 468 7.34 7.21 12.84
N THR A 469 7.34 8.53 12.76
CA THR A 469 6.21 9.39 13.12
C THR A 469 5.80 10.23 11.93
N ASP A 470 4.49 10.29 11.64
CA ASP A 470 3.93 11.02 10.51
C ASP A 470 2.76 11.89 10.93
N TYR A 471 2.83 13.15 10.56
CA TYR A 471 1.75 14.13 10.66
C TYR A 471 1.34 14.51 9.25
N SER A 472 0.10 14.30 8.88
CA SER A 472 -0.37 14.67 7.54
C SER A 472 -1.78 15.24 7.58
N GLY A 473 -2.07 16.11 6.62
CA GLY A 473 -3.38 16.71 6.48
C GLY A 473 -3.66 17.14 5.05
N GLU A 474 -4.92 17.10 4.71
CA GLU A 474 -5.46 17.52 3.42
C GLU A 474 -6.70 18.37 3.64
N ALA A 475 -6.85 19.43 2.83
CA ALA A 475 -8.06 20.24 2.82
C ALA A 475 -8.46 20.56 1.38
N ASN A 476 -9.74 20.40 1.08
CA ASN A 476 -10.34 20.58 -0.24
C ASN A 476 -11.56 21.49 -0.18
N LEU A 477 -11.62 22.47 -1.09
CA LEU A 477 -12.83 23.20 -1.42
C LEU A 477 -13.33 22.71 -2.77
N ILE A 478 -14.54 22.15 -2.80
CA ILE A 478 -15.17 21.56 -3.99
C ILE A 478 -16.35 22.47 -4.37
N PHE A 479 -16.30 23.02 -5.57
CA PHE A 479 -17.31 23.90 -6.11
C PHE A 479 -17.97 23.30 -7.34
N ASN A 480 -19.28 23.09 -7.31
CA ASN A 480 -20.09 22.70 -8.45
C ASN A 480 -20.64 23.94 -9.14
N SER A 481 -20.43 24.07 -10.44
CA SER A 481 -21.01 25.18 -11.21
C SER A 481 -22.55 25.10 -11.24
N GLU A 482 -23.25 26.22 -11.29
CA GLU A 482 -24.71 26.31 -11.32
C GLU A 482 -25.33 25.54 -12.49
N ASN A 483 -24.63 25.44 -13.61
CA ASN A 483 -25.07 24.67 -14.78
C ASN A 483 -24.78 23.17 -14.69
N GLY A 484 -24.10 22.71 -13.61
CA GLY A 484 -23.77 21.31 -13.37
C GLY A 484 -22.68 20.72 -14.28
N TYR A 485 -22.05 21.52 -15.13
CA TYR A 485 -21.04 21.03 -16.08
C TYR A 485 -19.64 20.91 -15.50
N HIS A 486 -19.32 21.68 -14.45
CA HIS A 486 -17.98 21.74 -13.88
C HIS A 486 -18.01 21.46 -12.37
N THR A 487 -17.06 20.66 -11.92
CA THR A 487 -16.74 20.46 -10.50
C THR A 487 -15.27 20.81 -10.28
N PHE A 488 -15.05 21.99 -9.73
CA PHE A 488 -13.72 22.45 -9.37
C PHE A 488 -13.32 21.98 -7.97
N THR A 489 -12.08 21.50 -7.83
CA THR A 489 -11.49 21.23 -6.51
C THR A 489 -10.22 22.01 -6.35
N LEU A 490 -10.18 22.88 -5.34
CA LEU A 490 -8.96 23.53 -4.86
C LEU A 490 -8.52 22.80 -3.59
N GLY A 491 -7.31 22.24 -3.61
CA GLY A 491 -6.80 21.43 -2.53
C GLY A 491 -5.40 21.82 -2.07
N THR A 492 -5.11 21.46 -0.82
CA THR A 492 -3.77 21.54 -0.22
C THR A 492 -3.47 20.27 0.56
N PHE A 493 -2.21 19.85 0.54
CA PHE A 493 -1.69 18.75 1.33
C PHE A 493 -0.44 19.19 2.08
N LEU A 494 -0.40 18.86 3.37
CA LEU A 494 0.71 19.16 4.26
C LEU A 494 1.13 17.87 4.96
N ALA A 495 2.44 17.63 5.07
CA ALA A 495 2.92 16.50 5.84
C ALA A 495 4.29 16.79 6.48
N ARG A 496 4.56 16.11 7.60
CA ARG A 496 5.85 16.05 8.26
C ARG A 496 6.09 14.65 8.76
N THR A 497 7.20 14.05 8.35
CA THR A 497 7.64 12.72 8.78
C THR A 497 8.96 12.82 9.51
N GLU A 498 9.08 12.10 10.61
CA GLU A 498 10.32 11.88 11.36
C GLU A 498 10.62 10.37 11.33
N ALA A 499 11.82 9.98 10.95
CA ALA A 499 12.23 8.60 10.79
C ALA A 499 13.64 8.36 11.27
N GLU A 500 13.90 7.15 11.77
CA GLU A 500 15.21 6.66 12.12
C GLU A 500 15.55 5.44 11.26
N ASP A 501 16.86 5.18 11.05
CA ASP A 501 17.37 3.96 10.42
C ASP A 501 18.67 3.56 11.12
N VAL A 502 18.54 2.72 12.14
CA VAL A 502 19.64 2.17 12.90
C VAL A 502 19.81 0.71 12.55
N ASN A 503 20.94 0.36 11.98
CA ASN A 503 21.20 -1.00 11.50
C ASN A 503 22.35 -1.64 12.27
N TYR A 504 22.13 -2.90 12.67
CA TYR A 504 23.17 -3.78 13.22
C TYR A 504 23.35 -4.98 12.31
N GLN A 505 24.58 -5.46 12.22
CA GLN A 505 24.92 -6.65 11.44
C GLN A 505 25.81 -7.57 12.26
N TYR A 506 25.67 -8.86 12.00
CA TYR A 506 26.60 -9.89 12.45
C TYR A 506 26.57 -11.09 11.51
N ARG A 507 27.62 -11.90 11.57
CA ARG A 507 27.76 -13.08 10.72
C ARG A 507 27.77 -14.34 11.53
N VAL A 508 27.15 -15.37 10.96
CA VAL A 508 26.91 -16.65 11.62
C VAL A 508 27.45 -17.79 10.77
N LEU A 509 28.05 -18.75 11.44
CA LEU A 509 28.43 -20.03 10.87
C LEU A 509 27.38 -21.06 11.29
N SER A 510 26.79 -21.76 10.33
CA SER A 510 25.80 -22.82 10.57
C SER A 510 26.10 -24.08 9.77
N GLU A 511 25.50 -25.20 10.15
CA GLU A 511 25.39 -26.36 9.23
C GLU A 511 24.53 -25.96 8.01
N PHE A 512 24.72 -26.69 6.91
CA PHE A 512 23.88 -26.50 5.72
C PHE A 512 22.68 -27.46 5.78
N ASN A 513 21.60 -27.02 6.38
CA ASN A 513 20.36 -27.80 6.57
C ASN A 513 19.19 -26.83 6.77
N ASN A 514 17.92 -27.29 6.59
CA ASN A 514 16.74 -26.55 7.02
C ASN A 514 16.71 -26.44 8.55
N ASN A 515 16.35 -25.27 9.09
CA ASN A 515 16.41 -24.96 10.52
C ASN A 515 17.80 -25.34 11.12
N PRO A 516 18.88 -24.79 10.58
CA PRO A 516 20.23 -25.26 10.84
C PRO A 516 20.66 -25.02 12.28
N ARG A 517 21.50 -25.90 12.79
CA ARG A 517 22.20 -25.67 14.07
C ARG A 517 23.39 -24.74 13.85
N LEU A 518 23.64 -23.88 14.81
CA LEU A 518 24.76 -22.96 14.81
C LEU A 518 26.06 -23.65 15.21
N VAL A 519 27.18 -23.20 14.64
CA VAL A 519 28.51 -23.85 14.81
C VAL A 519 29.44 -23.00 15.66
N ASN A 520 29.90 -23.55 16.76
CA ASN A 520 30.99 -23.02 17.58
C ASN A 520 32.32 -23.66 17.10
N LEU A 521 33.29 -22.84 16.71
CA LEU A 521 34.58 -23.25 16.18
C LEU A 521 35.71 -22.61 16.94
N SER A 522 36.66 -23.42 17.38
CA SER A 522 37.97 -22.97 17.86
C SER A 522 39.08 -23.78 17.22
N TYR A 523 40.25 -23.19 17.13
CA TYR A 523 41.42 -23.88 16.58
C TYR A 523 42.70 -23.47 17.28
N THR A 524 43.77 -24.27 17.13
CA THR A 524 45.09 -23.94 17.59
C THR A 524 45.88 -23.32 16.43
N ASP A 525 46.34 -22.09 16.58
CA ASP A 525 47.15 -21.40 15.58
C ASP A 525 48.53 -22.00 15.41
N ALA A 526 49.25 -21.54 14.38
CA ALA A 526 50.64 -22.02 14.12
C ALA A 526 51.63 -21.73 15.25
N GLY A 527 51.32 -20.78 16.13
CA GLY A 527 52.11 -20.43 17.33
C GLY A 527 51.74 -21.28 18.57
N GLY A 528 50.75 -22.16 18.49
CA GLY A 528 50.23 -22.96 19.58
C GLY A 528 49.22 -22.25 20.48
N GLY A 529 48.73 -21.06 20.09
CA GLY A 529 47.70 -20.31 20.77
C GLY A 529 46.30 -20.85 20.45
N ASN A 530 45.40 -20.85 21.43
CA ASN A 530 44.00 -21.17 21.21
C ASN A 530 43.26 -19.95 20.64
N VAL A 531 42.55 -20.12 19.54
CA VAL A 531 41.72 -19.08 18.91
C VAL A 531 40.25 -19.54 18.90
N ILE A 532 39.40 -18.79 19.54
CA ILE A 532 37.95 -18.95 19.45
C ILE A 532 37.46 -18.17 18.22
N TYR A 533 37.13 -18.89 17.16
CA TYR A 533 36.73 -18.33 15.87
C TYR A 533 35.24 -17.97 15.85
N SER A 534 34.36 -18.86 16.35
CA SER A 534 32.95 -18.57 16.50
C SER A 534 32.41 -19.00 17.87
N THR A 535 31.44 -18.24 18.39
CA THR A 535 30.77 -18.52 19.65
C THR A 535 29.30 -18.14 19.53
N GLY A 536 28.40 -19.03 19.99
CA GLY A 536 26.95 -18.87 19.69
C GLY A 536 26.65 -18.83 18.22
N GLY A 537 27.47 -19.53 17.40
CA GLY A 537 27.42 -19.46 15.95
C GLY A 537 27.98 -18.16 15.33
N ILE A 538 28.15 -17.10 16.10
CA ILE A 538 28.67 -15.81 15.59
C ILE A 538 30.18 -15.92 15.39
N TYR A 539 30.64 -15.65 14.18
CA TYR A 539 32.07 -15.54 13.88
C TYR A 539 32.55 -14.11 13.59
N ASN A 540 31.58 -13.16 13.37
CA ASN A 540 31.90 -11.75 13.20
C ASN A 540 30.78 -10.86 13.79
N ARG A 541 31.12 -10.06 14.80
CA ARG A 541 30.25 -9.10 15.45
C ARG A 541 30.41 -7.73 14.80
N ILE A 542 30.00 -7.59 13.54
CA ILE A 542 30.15 -6.32 12.80
C ILE A 542 29.65 -5.12 13.61
N GLY A 543 28.49 -5.26 14.28
CA GLY A 543 27.89 -4.21 15.10
C GLY A 543 27.05 -3.23 14.29
N MET A 544 27.05 -1.96 14.69
CA MET A 544 26.26 -0.91 14.03
C MET A 544 26.85 -0.58 12.66
N THR A 545 25.99 -0.51 11.64
CA THR A 545 26.38 -0.16 10.26
C THR A 545 25.66 1.08 9.73
N SER A 546 24.63 1.55 10.43
CA SER A 546 23.92 2.78 10.11
C SER A 546 23.35 3.40 11.40
N ASN A 547 23.41 4.73 11.50
CA ASN A 547 22.81 5.51 12.59
C ASN A 547 22.28 6.82 12.01
N ARG A 548 21.05 6.79 11.46
CA ARG A 548 20.51 7.85 10.62
C ARG A 548 19.21 8.39 11.16
N PHE A 549 19.02 9.70 11.04
CA PHE A 549 17.81 10.42 11.44
C PHE A 549 17.37 11.33 10.32
N LEU A 550 16.07 11.32 10.05
CA LEU A 550 15.46 12.11 9.02
C LEU A 550 14.27 12.90 9.55
N THR A 551 14.20 14.16 9.16
CA THR A 551 12.95 14.94 9.21
C THR A 551 12.63 15.43 7.80
N GLN A 552 11.42 15.18 7.32
CA GLN A 552 10.97 15.62 6.00
C GLN A 552 9.59 16.26 6.10
N SER A 553 9.42 17.42 5.46
CA SER A 553 8.12 18.11 5.32
C SER A 553 7.74 18.18 3.85
N ARG A 554 6.44 18.10 3.56
CA ARG A 554 5.87 18.23 2.22
C ARG A 554 4.74 19.23 2.23
N THR A 555 4.68 20.06 1.21
CA THR A 555 3.62 21.07 1.03
C THR A 555 3.20 21.06 -0.43
N ALA A 556 1.91 20.85 -0.66
CA ALA A 556 1.37 20.85 -2.01
C ALA A 556 0.09 21.68 -2.13
N PHE A 557 -0.11 22.22 -3.33
CA PHE A 557 -1.35 22.85 -3.76
C PHE A 557 -1.77 22.27 -5.10
N TYR A 558 -3.08 22.05 -5.28
CA TYR A 558 -3.62 21.52 -6.51
C TYR A 558 -4.98 22.09 -6.85
N LEU A 559 -5.26 22.09 -8.16
CA LEU A 559 -6.52 22.49 -8.74
C LEU A 559 -6.95 21.42 -9.74
N THR A 560 -8.20 20.99 -9.66
CA THR A 560 -8.80 20.09 -10.66
C THR A 560 -10.14 20.61 -11.13
N ASP A 561 -10.51 20.26 -12.37
CA ASP A 561 -11.84 20.45 -12.94
C ASP A 561 -12.33 19.13 -13.55
N GLU A 562 -13.42 18.61 -13.01
CA GLU A 562 -14.16 17.49 -13.54
C GLU A 562 -15.35 18.04 -14.34
N MET A 563 -15.37 17.77 -15.64
CA MET A 563 -16.36 18.33 -16.58
C MET A 563 -17.26 17.25 -17.16
N VAL A 564 -18.55 17.53 -17.26
CA VAL A 564 -19.55 16.62 -17.85
C VAL A 564 -20.40 17.37 -18.86
N PHE A 565 -20.27 17.01 -20.15
CA PHE A 565 -21.00 17.61 -21.26
C PHE A 565 -21.69 16.52 -22.09
N ASP A 566 -22.96 16.26 -21.87
CA ASP A 566 -23.73 15.21 -22.55
C ASP A 566 -23.03 13.85 -22.48
N ARG A 567 -22.43 13.39 -23.57
CA ARG A 567 -21.68 12.13 -23.68
C ARG A 567 -20.17 12.26 -23.42
N TRP A 568 -19.69 13.46 -23.11
CA TRP A 568 -18.28 13.74 -22.86
C TRP A 568 -18.02 13.99 -21.39
N ARG A 569 -16.93 13.43 -20.91
CA ARG A 569 -16.35 13.73 -19.59
C ARG A 569 -14.90 14.10 -19.75
N PHE A 570 -14.46 15.13 -19.05
CA PHE A 570 -13.06 15.53 -19.06
C PHE A 570 -12.62 15.78 -17.61
N ASP A 571 -11.41 15.31 -17.27
CA ASP A 571 -10.76 15.58 -16.02
C ASP A 571 -9.43 16.27 -16.31
N VAL A 572 -9.23 17.44 -15.72
CA VAL A 572 -7.99 18.21 -15.83
C VAL A 572 -7.51 18.56 -14.44
N GLY A 573 -6.22 18.39 -14.18
CA GLY A 573 -5.68 18.73 -12.87
C GLY A 573 -4.21 19.14 -12.93
N LEU A 574 -3.85 20.08 -12.06
CA LEU A 574 -2.49 20.57 -11.87
C LEU A 574 -2.16 20.53 -10.37
N ARG A 575 -0.95 20.09 -10.04
CA ARG A 575 -0.39 20.08 -8.69
C ARG A 575 1.02 20.64 -8.70
N ILE A 576 1.36 21.40 -7.68
CA ILE A 576 2.73 21.84 -7.36
C ILE A 576 3.03 21.35 -5.96
N GLU A 577 4.18 20.76 -5.75
CA GLU A 577 4.58 20.25 -4.45
C GLU A 577 6.06 20.53 -4.18
N SER A 578 6.34 20.94 -2.94
CA SER A 578 7.68 21.14 -2.41
C SER A 578 7.94 20.14 -1.28
N THR A 579 9.15 19.61 -1.22
CA THR A 579 9.68 18.85 -0.09
C THR A 579 10.89 19.53 0.49
N ASN A 580 10.99 19.54 1.83
CA ASN A 580 12.13 20.06 2.58
C ASN A 580 12.50 19.03 3.64
N GLY A 581 13.77 18.71 3.79
CA GLY A 581 14.21 17.72 4.75
C GLY A 581 15.60 17.97 5.32
N VAL A 582 15.83 17.39 6.48
CA VAL A 582 17.15 17.35 7.14
C VAL A 582 17.50 15.88 7.37
N PHE A 583 18.64 15.49 6.89
CA PHE A 583 19.19 14.17 7.02
C PHE A 583 20.48 14.21 7.83
N ASN A 584 20.54 13.43 8.91
CA ASN A 584 21.71 13.30 9.76
C ASN A 584 22.25 11.88 9.66
N ASP A 585 23.53 11.73 9.28
CA ASP A 585 24.23 10.46 9.21
C ASP A 585 25.29 10.40 10.29
N GLY A 586 25.14 9.46 11.23
CA GLY A 586 26.00 9.29 12.38
C GLY A 586 27.30 8.59 11.99
N ALA A 587 28.43 9.12 12.42
CA ALA A 587 29.73 8.49 12.25
C ALA A 587 29.83 7.23 13.11
N ILE A 588 30.41 6.18 12.54
CA ILE A 588 30.54 4.87 13.16
C ILE A 588 32.02 4.51 13.23
N GLU A 589 32.48 4.08 14.39
CA GLU A 589 33.86 3.69 14.66
C GLU A 589 33.93 2.27 15.23
N GLU A 590 35.02 1.58 14.97
CA GLU A 590 35.33 0.28 15.54
C GLU A 590 35.98 0.42 16.91
N SER A 591 35.56 -0.41 17.86
CA SER A 591 36.06 -0.44 19.22
C SER A 591 36.23 -1.87 19.72
N THR A 592 37.32 -2.14 20.46
CA THR A 592 37.49 -3.41 21.15
C THR A 592 36.66 -3.42 22.42
N VAL A 593 35.72 -4.35 22.51
CA VAL A 593 34.76 -4.47 23.64
C VAL A 593 34.97 -5.72 24.50
N TYR A 594 35.80 -6.66 24.05
CA TYR A 594 36.19 -7.87 24.80
C TYR A 594 37.69 -7.96 25.00
N ASP A 595 38.12 -8.11 26.27
CA ASP A 595 39.51 -8.23 26.63
C ASP A 595 40.08 -9.63 26.43
N ASN A 596 39.24 -10.66 26.22
CA ASN A 596 39.72 -12.03 26.00
C ASN A 596 40.46 -12.15 24.68
N THR A 597 41.79 -12.37 24.76
CA THR A 597 42.69 -12.46 23.61
C THR A 597 42.60 -13.78 22.86
N GLU A 598 41.89 -14.78 23.39
CA GLU A 598 41.59 -16.02 22.65
C GLU A 598 40.47 -15.82 21.61
N LEU A 599 39.64 -14.82 21.78
CA LEU A 599 38.65 -14.45 20.76
C LEU A 599 39.33 -13.88 19.53
N SER A 600 38.88 -14.29 18.33
CA SER A 600 39.28 -13.65 17.09
C SER A 600 39.01 -12.14 17.08
N ASP A 601 39.74 -11.35 16.31
CA ASP A 601 39.51 -9.90 16.23
C ASP A 601 38.09 -9.54 15.81
N ASN A 602 37.48 -10.33 14.91
CA ASN A 602 36.07 -10.18 14.49
C ASN A 602 35.08 -10.41 15.62
N LEU A 603 35.45 -11.11 16.70
CA LEU A 603 34.63 -11.30 17.90
C LEU A 603 34.96 -10.31 19.01
N ARG A 604 36.15 -9.71 19.01
CA ARG A 604 36.55 -8.72 20.02
C ARG A 604 36.11 -7.31 19.69
N ASN A 605 36.11 -6.98 18.40
CA ASN A 605 35.84 -5.64 17.90
C ASN A 605 34.38 -5.51 17.47
N VAL A 606 33.79 -4.34 17.72
CA VAL A 606 32.41 -4.03 17.35
C VAL A 606 32.33 -2.58 16.89
N ARG A 607 31.65 -2.35 15.78
CA ARG A 607 31.36 -0.99 15.28
C ARG A 607 30.20 -0.37 16.05
N PHE A 608 30.35 0.90 16.41
CA PHE A 608 29.32 1.65 17.13
C PHE A 608 29.39 3.16 16.83
N ALA A 609 28.29 3.87 17.04
CA ALA A 609 28.21 5.32 16.83
C ALA A 609 29.15 6.07 17.79
N ASN A 610 29.93 7.02 17.29
CA ASN A 610 30.81 7.87 18.12
C ASN A 610 30.14 9.15 18.63
N GLY A 611 28.83 9.36 18.28
CA GLY A 611 28.03 10.52 18.67
C GLY A 611 28.17 11.75 17.80
N SER A 612 29.01 11.73 16.76
CA SER A 612 29.08 12.80 15.77
C SER A 612 28.18 12.54 14.57
N PHE A 613 27.69 13.60 13.92
CA PHE A 613 26.79 13.52 12.76
C PHE A 613 27.28 14.45 11.64
N THR A 614 27.08 13.98 10.42
CA THR A 614 27.13 14.79 9.22
C THR A 614 25.70 15.08 8.77
N THR A 615 25.38 16.36 8.53
CA THR A 615 24.02 16.80 8.21
C THR A 615 23.95 17.28 6.77
N ALA A 616 22.90 16.84 6.05
CA ALA A 616 22.52 17.37 4.73
C ALA A 616 21.11 17.93 4.76
N GLU A 617 20.90 19.04 4.03
CA GLU A 617 19.57 19.59 3.76
C GLU A 617 19.11 19.14 2.38
N ILE A 618 17.85 18.81 2.25
CA ILE A 618 17.22 18.33 1.03
C ILE A 618 16.03 19.23 0.72
N ASN A 619 16.05 19.81 -0.49
CA ASN A 619 14.98 20.67 -0.97
C ASN A 619 14.70 20.35 -2.43
N ALA A 620 13.43 20.13 -2.76
CA ALA A 620 13.00 19.97 -4.14
C ALA A 620 11.58 20.51 -4.32
N THR A 621 11.29 20.96 -5.53
CA THR A 621 9.93 21.35 -5.93
C THR A 621 9.69 20.86 -7.33
N ASP A 622 8.53 20.23 -7.56
CA ASP A 622 8.11 19.79 -8.89
C ASP A 622 6.59 19.91 -9.05
N TRP A 623 6.11 19.66 -10.27
CA TRP A 623 4.72 19.79 -10.65
C TRP A 623 4.19 18.57 -11.35
N ALA A 624 2.89 18.30 -11.22
CA ALA A 624 2.18 17.24 -11.92
C ALA A 624 0.99 17.78 -12.70
N LEU A 625 0.73 17.18 -13.85
CA LEU A 625 -0.40 17.49 -14.74
C LEU A 625 -1.12 16.19 -15.08
N SER A 626 -2.45 16.23 -15.06
CA SER A 626 -3.30 15.15 -15.57
C SER A 626 -4.35 15.71 -16.52
N LEU A 627 -4.50 15.06 -17.67
CA LEU A 627 -5.51 15.34 -18.68
C LEU A 627 -6.19 14.02 -19.01
N ALA A 628 -7.51 13.95 -18.88
CA ALA A 628 -8.25 12.75 -19.21
C ALA A 628 -9.58 13.11 -19.88
N GLY A 629 -10.01 12.27 -20.79
CA GLY A 629 -11.29 12.42 -21.51
C GLY A 629 -11.95 11.06 -21.73
N LEU A 630 -13.27 11.04 -21.61
CA LEU A 630 -14.10 9.86 -21.90
C LEU A 630 -15.27 10.28 -22.78
N TYR A 631 -15.58 9.43 -23.76
CA TYR A 631 -16.74 9.55 -24.64
C TYR A 631 -17.65 8.34 -24.51
N GLU A 632 -18.90 8.58 -24.14
CA GLU A 632 -19.94 7.56 -24.08
C GLU A 632 -20.43 7.24 -25.52
N LEU A 633 -19.74 6.26 -26.18
CA LEU A 633 -20.01 5.88 -27.56
C LEU A 633 -21.42 5.29 -27.70
N THR A 634 -21.80 4.42 -26.78
CA THR A 634 -23.13 3.83 -26.63
C THR A 634 -23.44 3.67 -25.14
N ASP A 635 -24.67 3.30 -24.79
CA ASP A 635 -25.08 3.05 -23.39
C ASP A 635 -24.24 1.93 -22.73
N VAL A 636 -23.63 1.05 -23.53
CA VAL A 636 -22.83 -0.09 -23.07
C VAL A 636 -21.34 0.04 -23.32
N THR A 637 -20.88 1.07 -24.05
CA THR A 637 -19.48 1.20 -24.44
C THR A 637 -18.97 2.63 -24.30
N ASN A 638 -17.89 2.81 -23.58
CA ASN A 638 -17.18 4.08 -23.42
C ASN A 638 -15.75 3.96 -23.96
N LEU A 639 -15.29 5.00 -24.62
CA LEU A 639 -13.91 5.18 -25.05
C LEU A 639 -13.27 6.25 -24.17
N TYR A 640 -12.01 6.06 -23.78
CA TYR A 640 -11.29 7.06 -23.00
C TYR A 640 -9.83 7.17 -23.39
N ALA A 641 -9.27 8.33 -23.12
CA ALA A 641 -7.84 8.57 -23.21
C ALA A 641 -7.39 9.44 -22.05
N ASN A 642 -6.17 9.20 -21.57
CA ASN A 642 -5.53 10.07 -20.60
C ASN A 642 -4.05 10.25 -20.86
N PHE A 643 -3.52 11.36 -20.35
CA PHE A 643 -2.10 11.68 -20.34
C PHE A 643 -1.75 12.35 -19.02
N SER A 644 -0.62 11.97 -18.43
CA SER A 644 -0.13 12.64 -17.23
C SER A 644 1.39 12.78 -17.20
N ARG A 645 1.83 13.86 -16.58
CA ARG A 645 3.17 14.05 -16.05
C ARG A 645 3.10 14.02 -14.54
N GLY A 646 3.82 13.11 -13.92
CA GLY A 646 3.99 13.01 -12.49
C GLY A 646 5.45 13.12 -12.09
N PHE A 647 5.72 13.14 -10.79
CA PHE A 647 7.06 13.19 -10.23
C PHE A 647 7.13 12.35 -8.96
N PHE A 648 8.33 11.94 -8.60
CA PHE A 648 8.61 11.24 -7.36
C PHE A 648 9.85 11.85 -6.69
N PHE A 649 9.76 12.17 -5.40
CA PHE A 649 10.90 12.59 -4.61
C PHE A 649 11.65 11.36 -4.09
N PRO A 650 12.90 11.13 -4.52
CA PRO A 650 13.63 9.90 -4.21
C PRO A 650 13.84 9.69 -2.69
N GLN A 651 14.16 8.46 -2.32
CA GLN A 651 14.52 8.14 -0.95
C GLN A 651 15.81 8.84 -0.54
N GLN A 652 15.82 9.43 0.64
CA GLN A 652 16.91 10.29 1.10
C GLN A 652 18.18 9.54 1.48
N ARG A 653 18.10 8.25 1.84
CA ARG A 653 19.30 7.47 2.18
C ARG A 653 20.35 7.43 1.07
N GLY A 654 19.95 7.63 -0.21
CA GLY A 654 20.85 7.71 -1.36
C GLY A 654 21.57 9.03 -1.49
N PHE A 655 21.23 10.00 -0.64
CA PHE A 655 21.85 11.31 -0.58
C PHE A 655 22.63 11.51 0.71
N ALA A 656 23.15 10.41 1.29
CA ALA A 656 23.97 10.47 2.47
C ALA A 656 25.11 11.49 2.25
N PRO A 657 25.31 12.43 3.18
CA PRO A 657 26.30 13.47 3.01
C PRO A 657 27.70 12.87 2.91
N THR A 658 28.37 13.14 1.81
CA THR A 658 29.81 12.89 1.73
C THR A 658 30.52 13.96 2.54
N PRO A 659 31.44 13.64 3.44
CA PRO A 659 32.19 14.64 4.21
C PRO A 659 32.81 15.70 3.29
N GLY A 660 32.42 16.95 3.47
CA GLY A 660 32.91 18.10 2.68
C GLY A 660 32.09 18.47 1.44
N ILE A 661 31.06 17.73 1.07
CA ILE A 661 30.12 18.06 -0.01
C ILE A 661 28.77 18.38 0.60
N ARG A 662 28.36 19.64 0.60
CA ARG A 662 27.09 20.12 1.19
C ARG A 662 25.91 20.06 0.23
N GLU A 663 26.11 19.90 -1.06
CA GLU A 663 25.06 19.93 -2.05
C GLU A 663 24.79 18.53 -2.57
N SER A 664 23.69 17.95 -2.15
CA SER A 664 23.09 16.85 -2.89
C SER A 664 22.27 17.45 -4.02
N ASN A 665 22.50 17.06 -5.25
CA ASN A 665 21.55 17.30 -6.35
C ASN A 665 20.32 16.44 -6.10
N TYR A 666 19.48 16.86 -5.16
CA TYR A 666 18.23 16.19 -4.88
C TYR A 666 17.17 16.71 -5.84
N GLU A 667 16.88 15.94 -6.85
CA GLU A 667 15.91 16.26 -7.88
C GLU A 667 14.79 15.21 -7.91
N ALA A 668 13.63 15.58 -8.39
CA ALA A 668 12.52 14.66 -8.55
C ALA A 668 12.71 13.77 -9.78
N GLU A 669 12.41 12.51 -9.65
CA GLU A 669 12.24 11.58 -10.77
C GLU A 669 10.97 11.96 -11.53
N THR A 670 11.00 11.97 -12.87
CA THR A 670 9.86 12.38 -13.69
C THR A 670 9.24 11.17 -14.39
N ILE A 671 7.91 11.08 -14.33
CA ILE A 671 7.15 10.02 -14.99
C ILE A 671 6.17 10.64 -15.99
N LEU A 672 6.26 10.20 -17.26
CA LEU A 672 5.30 10.50 -18.30
C LEU A 672 4.52 9.25 -18.65
N GLN A 673 3.22 9.35 -18.73
CA GLN A 673 2.38 8.21 -19.09
C GLN A 673 1.15 8.64 -19.88
N GLY A 674 0.68 7.73 -20.73
CA GLY A 674 -0.55 7.91 -21.48
C GLY A 674 -1.25 6.59 -21.71
N GLU A 675 -2.54 6.67 -21.87
CA GLU A 675 -3.42 5.51 -21.99
C GLU A 675 -4.56 5.81 -22.96
N LEU A 676 -4.90 4.81 -23.75
CA LEU A 676 -6.09 4.81 -24.61
C LEU A 676 -6.83 3.51 -24.35
N GLY A 677 -8.12 3.57 -24.01
CA GLY A 677 -8.87 2.39 -23.64
C GLY A 677 -10.35 2.44 -24.00
N ALA A 678 -10.98 1.27 -23.84
CA ALA A 678 -12.41 1.08 -23.96
C ALA A 678 -12.95 0.31 -22.77
N LYS A 679 -14.15 0.67 -22.33
CA LYS A 679 -14.92 0.01 -21.28
C LYS A 679 -16.29 -0.38 -21.82
N PHE A 680 -16.71 -1.59 -21.52
CA PHE A 680 -17.98 -2.11 -22.02
C PHE A 680 -18.68 -2.94 -20.93
N GLY A 681 -20.00 -2.79 -20.84
CA GLY A 681 -20.83 -3.50 -19.86
C GLY A 681 -22.23 -3.72 -20.37
N THR A 682 -22.62 -4.99 -20.47
CA THR A 682 -23.99 -5.46 -20.69
C THR A 682 -24.47 -6.22 -19.45
N SER A 683 -25.71 -6.71 -19.43
CA SER A 683 -26.23 -7.53 -18.31
C SER A 683 -25.38 -8.76 -17.98
N ASN A 684 -24.70 -9.36 -18.95
CA ASN A 684 -23.99 -10.62 -18.78
C ASN A 684 -22.48 -10.52 -19.04
N PHE A 685 -22.01 -9.46 -19.71
CA PHE A 685 -20.62 -9.28 -20.05
C PHE A 685 -20.14 -7.88 -19.70
N SER A 686 -19.05 -7.78 -18.96
CA SER A 686 -18.38 -6.51 -18.70
C SER A 686 -16.87 -6.67 -18.85
N GLY A 687 -16.20 -5.58 -19.19
CA GLY A 687 -14.76 -5.61 -19.33
C GLY A 687 -14.16 -4.27 -19.73
N SER A 688 -12.85 -4.22 -19.68
CA SER A 688 -12.07 -3.09 -20.16
C SER A 688 -10.82 -3.58 -20.88
N VAL A 689 -10.34 -2.79 -21.81
CA VAL A 689 -9.06 -2.97 -22.49
C VAL A 689 -8.38 -1.62 -22.63
N ALA A 690 -7.07 -1.57 -22.37
CA ALA A 690 -6.28 -0.35 -22.50
C ALA A 690 -4.89 -0.64 -23.04
N GLY A 691 -4.47 0.17 -24.01
CA GLY A 691 -3.08 0.30 -24.41
C GLY A 691 -2.45 1.48 -23.67
N TYR A 692 -1.21 1.30 -23.19
CA TYR A 692 -0.53 2.34 -22.41
C TYR A 692 0.94 2.48 -22.79
N PHE A 693 1.50 3.65 -22.48
CA PHE A 693 2.93 3.86 -22.41
C PHE A 693 3.29 4.51 -21.07
N VAL A 694 4.46 4.18 -20.53
CA VAL A 694 5.05 4.77 -19.34
C VAL A 694 6.51 5.04 -19.59
N ARG A 695 7.00 6.22 -19.27
CA ARG A 695 8.40 6.60 -19.31
C ARG A 695 8.81 7.18 -17.96
N LEU A 696 9.79 6.57 -17.34
CA LEU A 696 10.45 7.04 -16.13
C LEU A 696 11.81 7.63 -16.53
N ASN A 697 12.09 8.86 -16.12
CA ASN A 697 13.36 9.52 -16.33
C ASN A 697 14.02 9.84 -14.99
N ASP A 698 15.35 9.88 -15.03
CA ASP A 698 16.20 10.35 -13.96
C ASP A 698 15.98 9.62 -12.62
N ARG A 699 15.65 8.31 -12.72
CA ARG A 699 15.48 7.47 -11.56
C ARG A 699 16.80 7.28 -10.84
N ILE A 700 16.81 7.66 -9.57
CA ILE A 700 17.96 7.49 -8.72
C ILE A 700 17.93 6.10 -8.09
N ARG A 701 18.98 5.32 -8.35
CA ARG A 701 19.23 4.04 -7.70
C ARG A 701 20.40 4.16 -6.75
N ILE A 702 20.28 3.48 -5.62
CA ILE A 702 21.38 3.26 -4.71
C ILE A 702 21.86 1.84 -4.97
N ASP A 703 23.04 1.70 -5.53
CA ASP A 703 23.64 0.42 -5.78
C ASP A 703 24.28 -0.07 -4.47
N GLN A 704 23.86 -1.23 -4.03
CA GLN A 704 24.41 -1.89 -2.85
C GLN A 704 25.21 -3.10 -3.30
N ALA A 705 26.38 -3.28 -2.72
CA ALA A 705 27.19 -4.47 -2.95
C ALA A 705 27.72 -5.02 -1.63
N ILE A 706 28.03 -6.29 -1.65
CA ILE A 706 28.73 -6.93 -0.55
C ILE A 706 30.22 -6.76 -0.81
N VAL A 707 30.85 -5.90 -0.01
CA VAL A 707 32.30 -5.64 -0.10
C VAL A 707 32.96 -6.12 1.18
N ASN A 708 33.94 -7.01 1.05
CA ASN A 708 34.58 -7.66 2.19
C ASN A 708 33.57 -8.25 3.17
N GLY A 709 32.51 -8.83 2.59
CA GLY A 709 31.46 -9.41 3.36
C GLY A 709 30.43 -8.45 3.99
N ASN A 710 30.53 -7.16 3.84
CA ASN A 710 29.60 -6.17 4.38
C ASN A 710 28.68 -5.62 3.28
N LEU A 711 27.40 -5.47 3.57
CA LEU A 711 26.47 -4.77 2.68
C LEU A 711 26.77 -3.27 2.79
N VAL A 712 27.33 -2.69 1.72
CA VAL A 712 27.69 -1.27 1.64
C VAL A 712 27.02 -0.60 0.46
N ASP A 713 26.66 0.67 0.63
CA ASP A 713 26.20 1.51 -0.47
C ASP A 713 27.41 1.81 -1.37
N GLN A 714 27.36 1.38 -2.64
CA GLN A 714 28.47 1.48 -3.60
C GLN A 714 28.48 2.78 -4.37
N GLY A 715 27.36 3.46 -4.43
CA GLY A 715 27.22 4.68 -5.19
C GLY A 715 25.79 4.89 -5.69
N ARG A 716 25.66 5.91 -6.49
CA ARG A 716 24.40 6.35 -7.10
C ARG A 716 24.47 6.10 -8.60
N SER A 717 23.40 5.56 -9.18
CA SER A 717 23.22 5.51 -10.62
C SER A 717 21.90 6.16 -11.04
N GLU A 718 21.88 6.77 -12.22
CA GLU A 718 20.69 7.33 -12.85
C GLU A 718 20.20 6.41 -13.96
N GLN A 719 18.92 6.06 -13.90
CA GLN A 719 18.31 5.14 -14.84
C GLN A 719 17.03 5.74 -15.43
N SER A 720 16.89 5.62 -16.75
CA SER A 720 15.63 5.91 -17.44
C SER A 720 15.07 4.65 -18.07
N THR A 721 13.76 4.47 -17.99
CA THR A 721 13.05 3.29 -18.52
C THR A 721 11.85 3.68 -19.37
N SER A 722 11.43 2.79 -20.25
CA SER A 722 10.23 2.94 -21.06
C SER A 722 9.47 1.63 -21.14
N THR A 723 8.15 1.70 -20.98
CA THR A 723 7.24 0.55 -21.09
C THR A 723 6.11 0.89 -22.04
N ILE A 724 5.81 -0.05 -22.94
CA ILE A 724 4.58 -0.04 -23.76
C ILE A 724 3.86 -1.34 -23.47
N GLY A 725 2.54 -1.27 -23.25
CA GLY A 725 1.78 -2.47 -22.91
C GLY A 725 0.31 -2.40 -23.28
N LEU A 726 -0.32 -3.54 -23.12
CA LEU A 726 -1.75 -3.78 -23.25
C LEU A 726 -2.24 -4.49 -21.99
N GLU A 727 -3.33 -4.02 -21.41
CA GLU A 727 -3.97 -4.66 -20.27
C GLU A 727 -5.48 -4.78 -20.49
N GLY A 728 -6.10 -5.78 -19.89
CA GLY A 728 -7.53 -5.96 -19.98
C GLY A 728 -8.10 -6.80 -18.86
N THR A 729 -9.38 -6.54 -18.57
CA THR A 729 -10.21 -7.34 -17.67
C THR A 729 -11.50 -7.72 -18.37
N TRP A 730 -12.04 -8.85 -18.03
CA TRP A 730 -13.37 -9.25 -18.46
C TRP A 730 -14.05 -10.14 -17.44
N SER A 731 -15.37 -10.08 -17.41
CA SER A 731 -16.24 -10.92 -16.63
C SER A 731 -17.42 -11.34 -17.48
N TYR A 732 -17.73 -12.63 -17.49
CA TYR A 732 -18.90 -13.18 -18.16
C TYR A 732 -19.73 -14.01 -17.20
N ARG A 733 -20.99 -13.63 -17.02
CA ARG A 733 -21.96 -14.36 -16.20
C ARG A 733 -22.78 -15.28 -17.09
N PHE A 734 -22.54 -16.59 -16.98
CA PHE A 734 -23.30 -17.61 -17.69
C PHE A 734 -24.66 -17.84 -17.05
N THR A 735 -24.70 -17.84 -15.73
CA THR A 735 -25.91 -18.01 -14.89
C THR A 735 -25.74 -17.19 -13.60
N ASP A 736 -26.79 -17.11 -12.77
CA ASP A 736 -26.72 -16.41 -11.49
C ASP A 736 -25.73 -17.05 -10.50
N PHE A 737 -25.33 -18.30 -10.70
CA PHE A 737 -24.39 -19.04 -9.85
C PHE A 737 -23.07 -19.38 -10.54
N PHE A 738 -22.88 -19.04 -11.81
CA PHE A 738 -21.65 -19.34 -12.54
C PHE A 738 -21.19 -18.15 -13.37
N ASN A 739 -20.06 -17.59 -13.00
CA ASN A 739 -19.36 -16.53 -13.72
C ASN A 739 -17.89 -16.91 -13.96
N VAL A 740 -17.31 -16.36 -15.01
CA VAL A 740 -15.89 -16.49 -15.33
C VAL A 740 -15.30 -15.10 -15.48
N ASN A 741 -14.20 -14.85 -14.77
CA ASN A 741 -13.44 -13.61 -14.85
C ASN A 741 -12.06 -13.90 -15.41
N GLY A 742 -11.49 -12.94 -16.13
CA GLY A 742 -10.14 -13.04 -16.65
C GLY A 742 -9.45 -11.70 -16.71
N THR A 743 -8.13 -11.74 -16.60
CA THR A 743 -7.25 -10.59 -16.80
C THR A 743 -6.14 -10.94 -17.76
N VAL A 744 -5.66 -9.96 -18.50
CA VAL A 744 -4.53 -10.12 -19.40
C VAL A 744 -3.63 -8.88 -19.31
N THR A 745 -2.33 -9.11 -19.27
CA THR A 745 -1.31 -8.07 -19.39
C THR A 745 -0.23 -8.52 -20.34
N TYR A 746 0.09 -7.67 -21.30
CA TYR A 746 1.27 -7.79 -22.16
C TYR A 746 2.06 -6.49 -22.09
N GLN A 747 3.35 -6.57 -21.81
CA GLN A 747 4.21 -5.40 -21.74
C GLN A 747 5.59 -5.66 -22.29
N ASN A 748 6.15 -4.64 -22.94
CA ASN A 748 7.56 -4.56 -23.31
C ASN A 748 8.21 -3.43 -22.52
N HIS A 749 9.15 -3.81 -21.66
CA HIS A 749 9.88 -2.89 -20.80
C HIS A 749 11.34 -2.81 -21.22
N GLU A 750 11.86 -1.60 -21.36
CA GLU A 750 13.23 -1.35 -21.79
C GLU A 750 13.92 -0.33 -20.88
N ILE A 751 15.15 -0.63 -20.49
CA ILE A 751 16.06 0.34 -19.89
C ILE A 751 16.66 1.17 -21.02
N LYS A 752 16.48 2.48 -21.00
CA LYS A 752 16.96 3.41 -22.04
C LYS A 752 18.34 3.97 -21.72
N THR A 753 18.58 4.32 -20.46
CA THR A 753 19.89 4.79 -19.97
C THR A 753 20.15 4.17 -18.60
N ASN A 754 21.41 3.96 -18.28
CA ASN A 754 21.87 3.53 -16.96
C ASN A 754 23.29 4.09 -16.78
N GLU A 755 23.40 5.24 -16.14
CA GLU A 755 24.65 5.96 -15.94
C GLU A 755 25.03 5.93 -14.46
N THR A 756 26.24 5.46 -14.16
CA THR A 756 26.82 5.49 -12.81
C THR A 756 27.45 6.87 -12.59
N THR A 757 26.99 7.60 -11.58
CA THR A 757 27.47 8.95 -11.21
C THR A 757 28.44 8.91 -10.04
#